data_9f998698a97d58ec00003660f386139f
#
_entry.id   9f998698a97d58ec00003660f386139f
#
_cell.length_a   1.000
_cell.length_b   1.000
_cell.length_c   1.000
_cell.angle_alpha   90.00
_cell.angle_beta   90.00
_cell.angle_gamma   90.00
#
_symmetry.space_group_name_H-M   'P 1'
#
loop_
_entity.id
_entity.type
_entity.pdbx_description
1 polymer ?
#
loop_
_entity_poly.entity_id
_entity_poly.type
_entity_poly.pdbx_seq_one_letter_code
_entity_poly.pdbx_strand_id
1 'polypeptide(L)'
;MFEKVLIANRGAIACRVLRTLRELHVKGVAVYSEADAASLHILHADEAHSLGEGAAAGTYLAVDKILAIAKATGAKAIHPGYGFLSENAAFAEACEAADIAFIGPTPEQLRVFGLKHTARALAKQHGVPMLEGTELLDSLDAALIAGDQVGYPVMLKSTAGGGGIGMRVCRSAEELSESFEAVKRLGQNNFSDAGVFIEKYIQRARHLEVQVFGDGRGEVIALGVRDCSVQRRNQKVLEETPAPNLPDGMADELCAAAIKLAKAVNYRSAGTVEFVFDSADQRFYFLEVNTRLQVEHGVTEQVWGVDLVRWMVELAAGDLPPLSVLSQGLKAEGHAIQARLYAEDPGRDFQPSPGLLTAVNFPTADGKQLRIDTWVEAGCEIPPYFDPMIAKVICWAPTREEARADLHQALGDSQLYGVETNRDYLRQILLDAPFTSGQPWTRCLEGLVYQANTFEVLSAGTQTSVQDYPGRLGYWAVGVPPSGPMDSRALRLGNLLLGNDEGAAALEITMSGPLLRFNCDAVVAVTGAVIPLTLNGETVAMNTALLIPAGATLSLGTIGGAGARSYLCVRGGLQVPDYLGSKSTFTLGQFGGHGGRALRAGDVLHVPALTDQSVGEQLPAIAELPAVRQIRVIYGPHGAPEYFTENYIGTFFETQWEVHFNSSRTGVRLIGPKPEWVRADGGEAGLHPSNIHDNPYAIGAVDFTGDMPVILGPDGPSLGGFVCPVTVIEADLWQLGQLKAGDKVQFQPVDIKTARTLTLKWNPCRSRLAGDEVNAVPVRAPSLASRLLQSPVVLDLGQDDTRLVARLSGDTHLLLEIGAPELDLVLRFRAHALMQALESKHLHGVIDLTPGIRSLQVHYQPEQLPLADLLGIVAGEWDAVCAAKDLQVP
;
A
#
# COMPACT_ATOMS: atom_id res chain seq x y z
N MET A 1 28.03 30.77 4.29
CA MET A 1 26.93 29.79 4.06
C MET A 1 25.72 30.55 3.51
N PHE A 2 24.90 29.93 2.64
CA PHE A 2 23.68 30.53 2.11
C PHE A 2 22.60 30.64 3.22
N GLU A 3 21.78 31.69 3.16
CA GLU A 3 20.59 31.78 4.03
C GLU A 3 19.46 30.87 3.52
N LYS A 4 19.33 30.79 2.17
CA LYS A 4 18.22 30.08 1.53
C LYS A 4 18.66 29.45 0.21
N VAL A 5 18.27 28.18 -0.03
CA VAL A 5 18.57 27.40 -1.25
C VAL A 5 17.26 26.88 -1.83
N LEU A 6 17.07 27.07 -3.14
CA LEU A 6 15.97 26.45 -3.88
C LEU A 6 16.38 25.09 -4.42
N ILE A 7 15.50 24.10 -4.29
CA ILE A 7 15.70 22.76 -4.84
C ILE A 7 14.91 22.64 -6.14
N ALA A 8 15.61 22.65 -7.28
CA ALA A 8 15.01 22.53 -8.61
C ALA A 8 14.80 21.05 -8.98
N ASN A 9 14.09 20.32 -8.13
CA ASN A 9 13.84 18.89 -8.29
C ASN A 9 12.65 18.45 -7.43
N ARG A 10 12.30 17.14 -7.51
CA ARG A 10 11.20 16.51 -6.80
C ARG A 10 11.63 15.20 -6.14
N GLY A 11 10.69 14.59 -5.42
CA GLY A 11 10.81 13.23 -4.95
C GLY A 11 11.94 12.99 -3.96
N ALA A 12 12.54 11.81 -3.99
CA ALA A 12 13.52 11.36 -3.01
C ALA A 12 14.77 12.27 -2.94
N ILE A 13 15.21 12.83 -4.07
CA ILE A 13 16.38 13.73 -4.07
C ILE A 13 16.05 15.09 -3.44
N ALA A 14 14.85 15.62 -3.64
CA ALA A 14 14.45 16.87 -3.00
C ALA A 14 14.39 16.68 -1.46
N CYS A 15 13.80 15.58 -0.97
CA CYS A 15 13.82 15.24 0.45
C CYS A 15 15.26 15.08 1.00
N ARG A 16 16.13 14.43 0.20
CA ARG A 16 17.54 14.23 0.56
C ARG A 16 18.30 15.55 0.72
N VAL A 17 18.12 16.47 -0.21
CA VAL A 17 18.76 17.79 -0.16
C VAL A 17 18.21 18.61 1.02
N LEU A 18 16.90 18.62 1.22
CA LEU A 18 16.26 19.33 2.35
C LEU A 18 16.76 18.84 3.70
N ARG A 19 17.00 17.53 3.86
CA ARG A 19 17.59 16.97 5.09
C ARG A 19 18.96 17.62 5.40
N THR A 20 19.86 17.66 4.42
CA THR A 20 21.18 18.29 4.58
C THR A 20 21.08 19.80 4.82
N LEU A 21 20.21 20.52 4.10
CA LEU A 21 20.00 21.95 4.33
C LEU A 21 19.55 22.25 5.76
N ARG A 22 18.65 21.41 6.30
CA ARG A 22 18.19 21.52 7.70
C ARG A 22 19.33 21.32 8.70
N GLU A 23 20.21 20.33 8.47
CA GLU A 23 21.40 20.11 9.30
C GLU A 23 22.41 21.25 9.22
N LEU A 24 22.47 21.94 8.07
CA LEU A 24 23.30 23.13 7.85
C LEU A 24 22.61 24.41 8.36
N HIS A 25 21.40 24.35 8.89
CA HIS A 25 20.57 25.49 9.27
C HIS A 25 20.31 26.47 8.10
N VAL A 26 20.22 25.95 6.88
CA VAL A 26 19.88 26.65 5.65
C VAL A 26 18.43 26.41 5.29
N LYS A 27 17.67 27.46 5.00
CA LYS A 27 16.26 27.34 4.62
C LYS A 27 16.14 26.72 3.22
N GLY A 28 15.27 25.71 3.11
CA GLY A 28 14.96 25.03 1.86
C GLY A 28 13.69 25.56 1.20
N VAL A 29 13.77 25.95 -0.07
CA VAL A 29 12.62 26.29 -0.92
C VAL A 29 12.36 25.13 -1.87
N ALA A 30 11.23 24.44 -1.72
CA ALA A 30 10.80 23.41 -2.65
C ALA A 30 9.97 23.99 -3.80
N VAL A 31 10.08 23.35 -4.96
CA VAL A 31 9.15 23.58 -6.08
C VAL A 31 8.41 22.28 -6.36
N TYR A 32 7.15 22.37 -6.80
CA TYR A 32 6.34 21.18 -7.07
C TYR A 32 5.35 21.41 -8.21
N SER A 33 5.05 20.34 -8.95
CA SER A 33 3.87 20.28 -9.83
C SER A 33 2.64 19.92 -9.00
N GLU A 34 1.45 20.26 -9.46
CA GLU A 34 0.20 19.92 -8.74
C GLU A 34 0.05 18.40 -8.51
N ALA A 35 0.62 17.56 -9.39
CA ALA A 35 0.66 16.12 -9.21
C ALA A 35 1.49 15.66 -8.00
N ASP A 36 2.41 16.51 -7.51
CA ASP A 36 3.26 16.24 -6.35
C ASP A 36 2.77 16.94 -5.07
N ALA A 37 1.59 17.55 -5.07
CA ALA A 37 1.11 18.37 -3.96
C ALA A 37 1.06 17.65 -2.59
N ALA A 38 0.96 16.33 -2.57
CA ALA A 38 1.00 15.50 -1.35
C ALA A 38 2.40 14.92 -1.04
N SER A 39 3.45 15.31 -1.75
CA SER A 39 4.79 14.74 -1.58
C SER A 39 5.51 15.26 -0.34
N LEU A 40 6.26 14.38 0.37
CA LEU A 40 6.98 14.72 1.60
C LEU A 40 7.97 15.88 1.44
N HIS A 41 8.56 16.10 0.24
CA HIS A 41 9.49 17.20 0.06
C HIS A 41 8.85 18.58 0.25
N ILE A 42 7.53 18.70 0.06
CA ILE A 42 6.77 19.94 0.32
C ILE A 42 6.65 20.17 1.83
N LEU A 43 6.29 19.10 2.56
CA LEU A 43 6.16 19.16 4.03
C LEU A 43 7.49 19.40 4.74
N HIS A 44 8.59 18.95 4.13
CA HIS A 44 9.93 19.10 4.70
C HIS A 44 10.60 20.43 4.36
N ALA A 45 10.06 21.20 3.43
CA ALA A 45 10.61 22.50 3.03
C ALA A 45 10.15 23.62 3.98
N ASP A 46 10.96 24.69 4.09
CA ASP A 46 10.55 25.91 4.79
C ASP A 46 9.56 26.73 3.97
N GLU A 47 9.66 26.67 2.64
CA GLU A 47 8.75 27.29 1.68
C GLU A 47 8.53 26.34 0.50
N ALA A 48 7.32 26.27 -0.04
CA ALA A 48 7.00 25.48 -1.22
C ALA A 48 6.18 26.28 -2.24
N HIS A 49 6.55 26.17 -3.52
CA HIS A 49 5.95 26.95 -4.61
C HIS A 49 5.53 26.06 -5.76
N SER A 50 4.29 26.24 -6.21
CA SER A 50 3.75 25.50 -7.35
C SER A 50 4.35 25.95 -8.68
N LEU A 51 4.68 24.97 -9.52
CA LEU A 51 5.05 25.15 -10.94
C LEU A 51 3.84 25.03 -11.88
N GLY A 52 2.66 24.71 -11.32
CA GLY A 52 1.43 24.45 -12.05
C GLY A 52 1.25 22.98 -12.43
N GLU A 53 0.28 22.71 -13.29
CA GLU A 53 -0.08 21.39 -13.79
C GLU A 53 0.73 21.00 -15.02
N GLY A 54 0.83 19.67 -15.28
CA GLY A 54 1.32 19.10 -16.53
C GLY A 54 2.63 18.34 -16.43
N ALA A 55 3.16 17.98 -17.61
CA ALA A 55 4.39 17.23 -17.74
C ALA A 55 5.63 18.05 -17.37
N ALA A 56 6.79 17.39 -17.29
CA ALA A 56 8.07 18.00 -16.90
C ALA A 56 8.44 19.26 -17.69
N ALA A 57 8.15 19.30 -18.99
CA ALA A 57 8.46 20.45 -19.85
C ALA A 57 7.79 21.76 -19.37
N GLY A 58 6.58 21.69 -18.83
CA GLY A 58 5.85 22.85 -18.31
C GLY A 58 6.10 23.11 -16.81
N THR A 59 6.80 22.23 -16.11
CA THR A 59 7.01 22.25 -14.67
C THR A 59 8.51 22.23 -14.32
N TYR A 60 9.08 21.07 -14.01
CA TYR A 60 10.47 20.92 -13.53
C TYR A 60 11.57 21.27 -14.57
N LEU A 61 11.20 21.37 -15.86
CA LEU A 61 12.11 21.84 -16.93
C LEU A 61 11.84 23.32 -17.32
N ALA A 62 10.90 23.99 -16.66
CA ALA A 62 10.54 25.38 -16.95
C ALA A 62 11.51 26.35 -16.26
N VAL A 63 12.65 26.62 -16.89
CA VAL A 63 13.75 27.45 -16.38
C VAL A 63 13.24 28.80 -15.86
N ASP A 64 12.43 29.51 -16.66
CA ASP A 64 11.93 30.83 -16.31
C ASP A 64 11.08 30.84 -15.03
N LYS A 65 10.23 29.81 -14.83
CA LYS A 65 9.43 29.68 -13.61
C LYS A 65 10.31 29.45 -12.38
N ILE A 66 11.28 28.55 -12.49
CA ILE A 66 12.20 28.20 -11.39
C ILE A 66 13.03 29.43 -10.98
N LEU A 67 13.57 30.16 -11.95
CA LEU A 67 14.35 31.39 -11.69
C LEU A 67 13.47 32.50 -11.10
N ALA A 68 12.22 32.64 -11.56
CA ALA A 68 11.27 33.59 -11.00
C ALA A 68 10.96 33.30 -9.53
N ILE A 69 10.75 32.03 -9.17
CA ILE A 69 10.54 31.60 -7.78
C ILE A 69 11.79 31.85 -6.94
N ALA A 70 13.00 31.50 -7.44
CA ALA A 70 14.24 31.77 -6.73
C ALA A 70 14.44 33.24 -6.41
N LYS A 71 14.17 34.15 -7.36
CA LYS A 71 14.20 35.59 -7.16
C LYS A 71 13.15 36.09 -6.17
N ALA A 72 11.91 35.61 -6.30
CA ALA A 72 10.80 36.03 -5.44
C ALA A 72 11.00 35.60 -3.97
N THR A 73 11.58 34.43 -3.75
CA THR A 73 11.87 33.90 -2.40
C THR A 73 13.18 34.42 -1.81
N GLY A 74 14.02 35.05 -2.63
CA GLY A 74 15.33 35.54 -2.23
C GLY A 74 16.37 34.41 -2.09
N ALA A 75 16.14 33.22 -2.69
CA ALA A 75 17.13 32.15 -2.71
C ALA A 75 18.39 32.58 -3.47
N LYS A 76 19.57 32.40 -2.85
CA LYS A 76 20.86 32.76 -3.42
C LYS A 76 21.59 31.61 -4.09
N ALA A 77 21.07 30.41 -3.98
CA ALA A 77 21.59 29.23 -4.65
C ALA A 77 20.46 28.28 -5.08
N ILE A 78 20.71 27.49 -6.11
CA ILE A 78 19.83 26.44 -6.62
C ILE A 78 20.57 25.11 -6.62
N HIS A 79 19.98 24.10 -5.95
CA HIS A 79 20.44 22.73 -6.03
C HIS A 79 19.61 21.97 -7.07
N PRO A 80 20.17 21.50 -8.18
CA PRO A 80 19.40 20.86 -9.25
C PRO A 80 19.09 19.39 -9.00
N GLY A 81 19.67 18.76 -7.96
CA GLY A 81 19.58 17.33 -7.72
C GLY A 81 20.22 16.48 -8.82
N TYR A 82 19.48 15.50 -9.33
CA TYR A 82 19.81 14.70 -10.51
C TYR A 82 18.64 14.64 -11.50
N GLY A 83 18.93 14.35 -12.79
CA GLY A 83 17.90 14.44 -13.86
C GLY A 83 17.46 15.90 -14.10
N PHE A 84 16.37 16.10 -14.81
CA PHE A 84 15.82 17.41 -15.17
C PHE A 84 16.88 18.42 -15.63
N LEU A 85 17.11 19.48 -14.88
CA LEU A 85 18.04 20.57 -15.26
C LEU A 85 19.46 20.39 -14.71
N SER A 86 19.79 19.28 -14.07
CA SER A 86 21.08 19.10 -13.37
C SER A 86 22.30 19.10 -14.30
N GLU A 87 22.13 18.74 -15.57
CA GLU A 87 23.20 18.72 -16.60
C GLU A 87 22.93 19.76 -17.71
N ASN A 88 22.05 20.73 -17.45
CA ASN A 88 21.70 21.76 -18.42
C ASN A 88 22.63 22.98 -18.28
N ALA A 89 23.59 23.12 -19.22
CA ALA A 89 24.52 24.21 -19.21
C ALA A 89 23.87 25.60 -19.34
N ALA A 90 22.81 25.71 -20.14
CA ALA A 90 22.08 26.97 -20.33
C ALA A 90 21.35 27.39 -19.03
N PHE A 91 20.82 26.41 -18.26
CA PHE A 91 20.24 26.70 -16.95
C PHE A 91 21.28 27.18 -15.95
N ALA A 92 22.46 26.53 -15.92
CA ALA A 92 23.55 26.95 -15.05
C ALA A 92 24.01 28.39 -15.39
N GLU A 93 24.13 28.75 -16.68
CA GLU A 93 24.41 30.10 -17.14
C GLU A 93 23.33 31.11 -16.74
N ALA A 94 22.05 30.71 -16.88
CA ALA A 94 20.92 31.57 -16.49
C ALA A 94 20.91 31.83 -14.97
N CYS A 95 21.30 30.87 -14.15
CA CYS A 95 21.48 31.07 -12.71
C CYS A 95 22.60 32.09 -12.43
N GLU A 96 23.78 31.90 -13.04
CA GLU A 96 24.92 32.82 -12.86
C GLU A 96 24.59 34.24 -13.32
N ALA A 97 23.90 34.36 -14.46
CA ALA A 97 23.43 35.66 -14.97
C ALA A 97 22.40 36.34 -14.04
N ALA A 98 21.73 35.57 -13.21
CA ALA A 98 20.74 36.05 -12.22
C ALA A 98 21.35 36.32 -10.83
N ASP A 99 22.66 36.21 -10.66
CA ASP A 99 23.38 36.26 -9.37
C ASP A 99 22.87 35.19 -8.37
N ILE A 100 22.61 33.98 -8.89
CA ILE A 100 22.18 32.80 -8.13
C ILE A 100 23.23 31.72 -8.36
N ALA A 101 23.80 31.19 -7.28
CA ALA A 101 24.79 30.12 -7.37
C ALA A 101 24.16 28.81 -7.85
N PHE A 102 24.70 28.23 -8.94
CA PHE A 102 24.35 26.88 -9.36
C PHE A 102 25.21 25.89 -8.55
N ILE A 103 24.56 25.05 -7.71
CA ILE A 103 25.23 24.05 -6.89
C ILE A 103 25.55 22.83 -7.75
N GLY A 104 26.70 22.86 -8.41
CA GLY A 104 27.13 21.86 -9.37
C GLY A 104 28.40 22.29 -10.13
N PRO A 105 28.71 21.62 -11.24
CA PRO A 105 29.80 21.96 -12.14
C PRO A 105 29.58 23.31 -12.83
N THR A 106 30.65 23.82 -13.48
CA THR A 106 30.50 25.04 -14.28
C THR A 106 29.80 24.76 -15.61
N PRO A 107 29.16 25.78 -16.24
CA PRO A 107 28.54 25.59 -17.56
C PRO A 107 29.49 25.03 -18.63
N GLU A 108 30.76 25.38 -18.58
CA GLU A 108 31.79 24.85 -19.50
C GLU A 108 32.03 23.35 -19.26
N GLN A 109 32.13 22.94 -17.99
CA GLN A 109 32.31 21.51 -17.64
C GLN A 109 31.09 20.69 -18.05
N LEU A 110 29.86 21.23 -17.88
CA LEU A 110 28.63 20.64 -18.38
C LEU A 110 28.67 20.45 -19.92
N ARG A 111 29.19 21.40 -20.67
CA ARG A 111 29.31 21.26 -22.14
C ARG A 111 30.37 20.27 -22.55
N VAL A 112 31.56 20.31 -21.94
CA VAL A 112 32.66 19.40 -22.29
C VAL A 112 32.29 17.95 -22.09
N PHE A 113 31.66 17.62 -20.97
CA PHE A 113 31.24 16.22 -20.67
C PHE A 113 29.88 15.84 -21.20
N GLY A 114 28.97 16.80 -21.41
CA GLY A 114 27.65 16.59 -21.96
C GLY A 114 27.65 16.13 -23.43
N LEU A 115 28.68 16.41 -24.15
CA LEU A 115 28.87 15.95 -25.54
C LEU A 115 29.83 14.75 -25.56
N LYS A 116 29.29 13.57 -25.96
CA LYS A 116 30.04 12.31 -25.94
C LYS A 116 31.37 12.36 -26.69
N HIS A 117 31.40 13.04 -27.84
CA HIS A 117 32.63 13.17 -28.64
C HIS A 117 33.71 14.01 -27.95
N THR A 118 33.35 15.11 -27.28
CA THR A 118 34.31 15.94 -26.54
C THR A 118 34.88 15.23 -25.32
N ALA A 119 34.01 14.54 -24.57
CA ALA A 119 34.41 13.70 -23.44
C ALA A 119 35.38 12.57 -23.86
N ARG A 120 35.10 11.89 -24.99
CA ARG A 120 35.93 10.83 -25.53
C ARG A 120 37.28 11.38 -26.05
N ALA A 121 37.27 12.53 -26.73
CA ALA A 121 38.52 13.21 -27.18
C ALA A 121 39.42 13.56 -25.98
N LEU A 122 38.83 14.08 -24.92
CA LEU A 122 39.54 14.41 -23.67
C LEU A 122 40.12 13.14 -23.01
N ALA A 123 39.33 12.07 -22.93
CA ALA A 123 39.79 10.78 -22.40
C ALA A 123 40.97 10.20 -23.19
N LYS A 124 40.88 10.25 -24.51
CA LYS A 124 41.97 9.82 -25.40
C LYS A 124 43.23 10.66 -25.22
N GLN A 125 43.08 12.00 -25.15
CA GLN A 125 44.21 12.93 -24.94
C GLN A 125 44.95 12.65 -23.63
N HIS A 126 44.20 12.25 -22.58
CA HIS A 126 44.76 11.95 -21.28
C HIS A 126 45.11 10.46 -21.08
N GLY A 127 45.11 9.66 -22.15
CA GLY A 127 45.50 8.25 -22.10
C GLY A 127 44.62 7.36 -21.22
N VAL A 128 43.33 7.69 -21.08
CA VAL A 128 42.34 6.82 -20.42
C VAL A 128 41.95 5.75 -21.43
N PRO A 129 41.92 4.48 -21.03
CA PRO A 129 41.56 3.36 -21.93
C PRO A 129 40.20 3.58 -22.57
N MET A 130 40.10 3.35 -23.88
CA MET A 130 38.88 3.52 -24.68
C MET A 130 38.53 2.19 -25.35
N LEU A 131 37.23 1.88 -25.47
CA LEU A 131 36.82 0.80 -26.33
C LEU A 131 37.30 1.03 -27.77
N GLU A 132 37.82 -0.02 -28.42
CA GLU A 132 38.07 -0.01 -29.84
C GLU A 132 36.80 0.31 -30.59
N GLY A 133 36.84 1.30 -31.41
CA GLY A 133 35.71 1.80 -32.18
C GLY A 133 36.15 2.72 -33.30
N THR A 134 35.17 3.16 -34.05
CA THR A 134 35.38 3.99 -35.24
C THR A 134 35.06 5.43 -35.01
N GLU A 135 35.55 6.30 -35.86
CA GLU A 135 34.97 7.61 -36.14
C GLU A 135 33.59 7.42 -36.80
N LEU A 136 32.92 8.51 -37.15
CA LEU A 136 31.63 8.46 -37.84
C LEU A 136 31.78 7.75 -39.17
N LEU A 137 30.82 6.86 -39.44
CA LEU A 137 30.75 6.04 -40.64
C LEU A 137 29.68 6.59 -41.56
N ASP A 138 30.07 6.93 -42.78
CA ASP A 138 29.19 7.55 -43.79
C ASP A 138 28.42 6.53 -44.62
N SER A 139 28.92 5.29 -44.70
CA SER A 139 28.36 4.22 -45.56
C SER A 139 28.37 2.85 -44.91
N LEU A 140 27.52 1.96 -45.45
CA LEU A 140 27.49 0.56 -45.05
C LEU A 140 28.83 -0.14 -45.34
N ASP A 141 29.45 0.14 -46.49
CA ASP A 141 30.73 -0.49 -46.84
C ASP A 141 31.83 -0.12 -45.86
N ALA A 142 31.88 1.16 -45.42
CA ALA A 142 32.80 1.59 -44.39
C ALA A 142 32.51 0.90 -43.06
N ALA A 143 31.22 0.69 -42.71
CA ALA A 143 30.82 -0.01 -41.49
C ALA A 143 31.20 -1.49 -41.51
N LEU A 144 31.07 -2.18 -42.64
CA LEU A 144 31.47 -3.59 -42.75
C LEU A 144 32.99 -3.77 -42.60
N ILE A 145 33.79 -2.93 -43.28
CA ILE A 145 35.27 -2.91 -43.13
C ILE A 145 35.65 -2.64 -41.68
N ALA A 146 35.02 -1.68 -41.05
CA ALA A 146 35.27 -1.34 -39.64
C ALA A 146 34.85 -2.47 -38.68
N GLY A 147 33.73 -3.14 -38.95
CA GLY A 147 33.24 -4.28 -38.18
C GLY A 147 34.24 -5.45 -38.20
N ASP A 148 34.83 -5.72 -39.35
CA ASP A 148 35.90 -6.74 -39.48
C ASP A 148 37.19 -6.35 -38.76
N GLN A 149 37.53 -5.07 -38.76
CA GLN A 149 38.74 -4.56 -38.05
C GLN A 149 38.59 -4.59 -36.53
N VAL A 150 37.42 -4.16 -36.00
CA VAL A 150 37.10 -4.20 -34.57
C VAL A 150 36.86 -5.62 -34.07
N GLY A 151 36.41 -6.50 -34.95
CA GLY A 151 36.12 -7.91 -34.71
C GLY A 151 34.77 -8.11 -33.98
N TYR A 152 33.89 -8.92 -34.60
CA TYR A 152 32.57 -9.24 -34.08
C TYR A 152 32.65 -10.00 -32.72
N PRO A 153 31.62 -9.84 -31.85
CA PRO A 153 30.48 -8.96 -31.98
C PRO A 153 30.82 -7.48 -31.80
N VAL A 154 30.08 -6.62 -32.51
CA VAL A 154 30.22 -5.15 -32.42
C VAL A 154 28.88 -4.49 -32.01
N MET A 155 28.97 -3.32 -31.43
CA MET A 155 27.82 -2.47 -31.15
C MET A 155 27.73 -1.34 -32.18
N LEU A 156 26.69 -1.33 -32.97
CA LEU A 156 26.37 -0.25 -33.90
C LEU A 156 25.59 0.81 -33.13
N LYS A 157 26.04 2.06 -33.12
CA LYS A 157 25.47 3.17 -32.37
C LYS A 157 25.19 4.37 -33.26
N SER A 158 24.09 5.07 -32.98
CA SER A 158 23.83 6.43 -33.45
C SER A 158 24.50 7.47 -32.52
N THR A 159 25.04 8.55 -33.11
CA THR A 159 25.68 9.67 -32.39
C THR A 159 24.79 10.32 -31.36
N ALA A 160 23.51 10.35 -31.62
CA ALA A 160 22.50 11.01 -30.82
C ALA A 160 21.70 10.06 -29.90
N GLY A 161 22.08 8.77 -29.81
CA GLY A 161 21.39 7.77 -28.98
C GLY A 161 21.78 7.86 -27.50
N GLY A 162 20.76 7.94 -26.63
CA GLY A 162 20.88 7.82 -25.17
C GLY A 162 19.92 6.78 -24.62
N GLY A 163 20.24 6.17 -23.47
CA GLY A 163 19.34 5.23 -22.81
C GLY A 163 19.01 3.93 -23.58
N GLY A 164 19.91 3.50 -24.48
CA GLY A 164 19.73 2.29 -25.28
C GLY A 164 18.99 2.48 -26.61
N ILE A 165 18.48 3.67 -26.90
CA ILE A 165 17.81 3.98 -28.19
C ILE A 165 18.87 4.27 -29.25
N GLY A 166 18.72 3.64 -30.42
CA GLY A 166 19.68 3.82 -31.53
C GLY A 166 20.96 3.00 -31.38
N MET A 167 20.94 1.89 -30.64
CA MET A 167 22.04 0.93 -30.50
C MET A 167 21.60 -0.48 -30.91
N ARG A 168 22.48 -1.23 -31.59
CA ARG A 168 22.23 -2.61 -31.94
C ARG A 168 23.51 -3.47 -31.91
N VAL A 169 23.39 -4.63 -31.26
CA VAL A 169 24.48 -5.63 -31.27
C VAL A 169 24.43 -6.37 -32.58
N CYS A 170 25.57 -6.42 -33.27
CA CYS A 170 25.75 -7.16 -34.52
C CYS A 170 26.83 -8.22 -34.30
N ARG A 171 26.44 -9.50 -34.45
CA ARG A 171 27.33 -10.65 -34.22
C ARG A 171 28.07 -11.06 -35.47
N SER A 172 27.63 -10.57 -36.63
CA SER A 172 28.22 -10.87 -37.94
C SER A 172 28.08 -9.67 -38.88
N ALA A 173 28.75 -9.75 -40.05
CA ALA A 173 28.65 -8.77 -41.13
C ALA A 173 27.21 -8.67 -41.68
N GLU A 174 26.49 -9.80 -41.71
CA GLU A 174 25.10 -9.86 -42.18
C GLU A 174 24.19 -9.07 -41.21
N GLU A 175 24.29 -9.33 -39.90
CA GLU A 175 23.50 -8.59 -38.90
C GLU A 175 23.80 -7.09 -38.90
N LEU A 176 25.08 -6.72 -39.16
CA LEU A 176 25.49 -5.33 -39.29
C LEU A 176 24.84 -4.67 -40.52
N SER A 177 24.85 -5.38 -41.68
CA SER A 177 24.25 -4.90 -42.90
C SER A 177 22.74 -4.66 -42.78
N GLU A 178 22.02 -5.59 -42.14
CA GLU A 178 20.58 -5.48 -41.88
C GLU A 178 20.23 -4.33 -40.93
N SER A 179 21.13 -4.04 -40.00
CA SER A 179 20.86 -3.10 -38.89
C SER A 179 21.26 -1.65 -39.20
N PHE A 180 22.20 -1.44 -40.13
CA PHE A 180 22.84 -0.14 -40.41
C PHE A 180 21.83 0.95 -40.77
N GLU A 181 20.97 0.72 -41.76
CA GLU A 181 19.99 1.71 -42.22
C GLU A 181 18.88 1.96 -41.18
N ALA A 182 18.55 0.96 -40.33
CA ALA A 182 17.56 1.11 -39.28
C ALA A 182 18.08 2.01 -38.17
N VAL A 183 19.35 1.81 -37.73
CA VAL A 183 19.99 2.61 -36.70
C VAL A 183 20.21 4.05 -37.17
N LYS A 184 20.61 4.23 -38.46
CA LYS A 184 20.80 5.56 -39.07
C LYS A 184 19.48 6.35 -39.13
N ARG A 185 18.37 5.72 -39.50
CA ARG A 185 17.03 6.34 -39.52
C ARG A 185 16.52 6.68 -38.14
N LEU A 186 16.77 5.85 -37.11
CA LEU A 186 16.41 6.12 -35.75
C LEU A 186 17.14 7.36 -35.20
N GLY A 187 18.44 7.53 -35.54
CA GLY A 187 19.18 8.72 -35.20
C GLY A 187 18.60 10.00 -35.83
N GLN A 188 18.27 9.95 -37.12
CA GLN A 188 17.65 11.06 -37.85
C GLN A 188 16.29 11.48 -37.30
N ASN A 189 15.43 10.50 -37.02
CA ASN A 189 14.04 10.77 -36.58
C ASN A 189 13.93 11.31 -35.18
N ASN A 190 14.82 10.92 -34.28
CA ASN A 190 14.71 11.28 -32.86
C ASN A 190 15.60 12.47 -32.43
N PHE A 191 16.69 12.75 -33.19
CA PHE A 191 17.73 13.67 -32.73
C PHE A 191 18.30 14.61 -33.83
N SER A 192 17.77 14.55 -35.04
CA SER A 192 18.25 15.38 -36.17
C SER A 192 19.71 15.15 -36.58
N ASP A 193 20.37 14.09 -36.13
CA ASP A 193 21.72 13.70 -36.49
C ASP A 193 21.79 12.26 -36.99
N ALA A 194 22.41 12.04 -38.15
CA ALA A 194 22.48 10.76 -38.83
C ALA A 194 23.81 10.02 -38.65
N GLY A 195 24.68 10.51 -37.80
CA GLY A 195 25.98 9.89 -37.54
C GLY A 195 25.89 8.51 -36.96
N VAL A 196 26.59 7.53 -37.48
CA VAL A 196 26.67 6.15 -36.98
C VAL A 196 28.12 5.77 -36.76
N PHE A 197 28.40 5.02 -35.72
CA PHE A 197 29.74 4.50 -35.42
C PHE A 197 29.65 3.09 -34.82
N ILE A 198 30.75 2.37 -34.81
CA ILE A 198 30.86 1.00 -34.31
C ILE A 198 31.84 0.99 -33.15
N GLU A 199 31.49 0.22 -32.09
CA GLU A 199 32.40 -0.10 -30.99
C GLU A 199 32.42 -1.60 -30.72
N LYS A 200 33.52 -2.08 -30.15
CA LYS A 200 33.61 -3.46 -29.65
C LYS A 200 32.49 -3.75 -28.67
N TYR A 201 31.80 -4.85 -28.84
CA TYR A 201 30.78 -5.30 -27.91
C TYR A 201 31.35 -6.26 -26.86
N ILE A 202 31.22 -5.91 -25.60
CA ILE A 202 31.63 -6.76 -24.47
C ILE A 202 30.44 -7.58 -23.98
N GLN A 203 30.53 -8.90 -24.08
CA GLN A 203 29.41 -9.79 -23.76
C GLN A 203 29.09 -9.85 -22.27
N ARG A 204 30.11 -9.82 -21.40
CA ARG A 204 30.00 -9.82 -19.95
C ARG A 204 30.56 -8.52 -19.38
N ALA A 205 29.96 -7.41 -19.82
CA ALA A 205 30.34 -6.09 -19.38
C ALA A 205 29.84 -5.82 -17.97
N ARG A 206 30.75 -5.38 -17.08
CA ARG A 206 30.35 -4.77 -15.81
C ARG A 206 30.35 -3.26 -16.00
N HIS A 207 29.35 -2.61 -15.38
CA HIS A 207 29.24 -1.16 -15.33
C HIS A 207 29.83 -0.67 -14.00
N LEU A 208 31.05 -0.17 -14.07
CA LEU A 208 31.77 0.37 -12.92
C LEU A 208 31.80 1.89 -13.01
N GLU A 209 31.73 2.55 -11.88
CA GLU A 209 31.78 4.00 -11.83
C GLU A 209 32.56 4.52 -10.63
N VAL A 210 33.27 5.62 -10.83
CA VAL A 210 34.07 6.25 -9.78
C VAL A 210 33.41 7.55 -9.36
N GLN A 211 33.10 7.67 -8.08
CA GLN A 211 32.66 8.94 -7.50
C GLN A 211 33.84 9.89 -7.40
N VAL A 212 33.76 11.02 -8.06
CA VAL A 212 34.74 12.11 -7.94
C VAL A 212 34.11 13.33 -7.27
N PHE A 213 34.96 14.11 -6.59
CA PHE A 213 34.61 15.42 -6.09
C PHE A 213 35.79 16.39 -6.32
N GLY A 214 35.53 17.51 -6.98
CA GLY A 214 36.49 18.50 -7.33
C GLY A 214 36.21 19.88 -6.71
N ASP A 215 37.26 20.65 -6.44
CA ASP A 215 37.15 21.99 -5.85
C ASP A 215 36.98 23.11 -6.90
N GLY A 216 37.06 22.77 -8.18
CA GLY A 216 37.07 23.76 -9.29
C GLY A 216 38.37 24.50 -9.47
N ARG A 217 39.43 24.11 -8.74
CA ARG A 217 40.74 24.78 -8.76
C ARG A 217 41.89 23.84 -9.05
N GLY A 218 41.61 22.58 -9.38
CA GLY A 218 42.55 21.55 -9.75
C GLY A 218 42.75 20.44 -8.73
N GLU A 219 42.24 20.56 -7.53
CA GLU A 219 42.19 19.44 -6.60
C GLU A 219 40.94 18.56 -6.87
N VAL A 220 41.14 17.26 -6.95
CA VAL A 220 40.10 16.26 -7.16
C VAL A 220 40.41 15.03 -6.31
N ILE A 221 39.40 14.53 -5.62
CA ILE A 221 39.46 13.26 -4.89
C ILE A 221 38.51 12.25 -5.51
N ALA A 222 38.83 10.95 -5.36
CA ALA A 222 37.93 9.83 -5.70
C ALA A 222 37.49 9.11 -4.42
N LEU A 223 36.20 8.75 -4.35
CA LEU A 223 35.56 8.08 -3.23
C LEU A 223 35.16 6.64 -3.63
N GLY A 224 36.12 5.92 -4.19
CA GLY A 224 35.99 4.50 -4.54
C GLY A 224 35.15 4.21 -5.78
N VAL A 225 34.98 2.92 -6.00
CA VAL A 225 34.31 2.37 -7.18
C VAL A 225 32.97 1.75 -6.79
N ARG A 226 31.92 2.13 -7.50
CA ARG A 226 30.61 1.46 -7.42
C ARG A 226 30.47 0.44 -8.56
N ASP A 227 29.77 -0.63 -8.31
CA ASP A 227 29.26 -1.56 -9.33
C ASP A 227 27.77 -1.31 -9.54
N CYS A 228 27.42 -0.94 -10.76
CA CYS A 228 26.05 -0.66 -11.21
C CYS A 228 25.63 -1.62 -12.33
N SER A 229 26.21 -2.82 -12.35
CA SER A 229 25.98 -3.81 -13.41
C SER A 229 24.60 -4.45 -13.38
N VAL A 230 23.93 -4.45 -12.22
CA VAL A 230 22.59 -5.04 -12.11
C VAL A 230 21.56 -4.09 -12.73
N GLN A 231 21.24 -4.36 -13.98
CA GLN A 231 20.39 -3.50 -14.80
C GLN A 231 19.27 -4.28 -15.46
N ARG A 232 18.12 -3.65 -15.56
CA ARG A 232 17.01 -4.11 -16.39
C ARG A 232 16.85 -3.17 -17.59
N ARG A 233 17.08 -3.66 -18.80
CA ARG A 233 17.00 -2.86 -20.03
C ARG A 233 17.80 -1.54 -19.94
N ASN A 234 19.02 -1.61 -19.45
CA ASN A 234 19.94 -0.50 -19.18
C ASN A 234 19.52 0.45 -18.04
N GLN A 235 18.49 0.12 -17.29
CA GLN A 235 18.10 0.83 -16.06
C GLN A 235 18.71 0.14 -14.84
N LYS A 236 19.54 0.86 -14.10
CA LYS A 236 20.14 0.38 -12.85
C LYS A 236 19.03 0.06 -11.84
N VAL A 237 19.10 -1.09 -11.17
CA VAL A 237 18.10 -1.51 -10.15
C VAL A 237 18.74 -1.86 -8.80
N LEU A 238 20.00 -2.35 -8.82
CA LEU A 238 20.84 -2.51 -7.63
C LEU A 238 22.21 -1.91 -7.90
N GLU A 239 22.76 -1.24 -6.91
CA GLU A 239 24.11 -0.67 -6.93
C GLU A 239 24.83 -0.99 -5.63
N GLU A 240 26.15 -1.21 -5.70
CA GLU A 240 26.94 -1.55 -4.52
C GLU A 240 28.34 -0.90 -4.54
N THR A 241 28.90 -0.71 -3.36
CA THR A 241 30.30 -0.28 -3.18
C THR A 241 30.87 -0.88 -1.89
N PRO A 242 32.16 -1.29 -1.87
CA PRO A 242 33.09 -1.39 -2.99
C PRO A 242 32.62 -2.38 -4.06
N ALA A 243 33.03 -2.15 -5.30
CA ALA A 243 32.73 -3.08 -6.39
C ALA A 243 33.37 -4.45 -6.09
N PRO A 244 32.56 -5.54 -6.02
CA PRO A 244 33.04 -6.84 -5.60
C PRO A 244 33.94 -7.51 -6.63
N ASN A 245 34.88 -8.36 -6.17
CA ASN A 245 35.72 -9.24 -7.01
C ASN A 245 36.43 -8.53 -8.17
N LEU A 246 36.92 -7.33 -7.94
CA LEU A 246 37.84 -6.69 -8.88
C LEU A 246 39.26 -7.27 -8.72
N PRO A 247 40.05 -7.35 -9.79
CA PRO A 247 41.48 -7.69 -9.69
C PRO A 247 42.22 -6.74 -8.76
N ASP A 248 43.28 -7.21 -8.14
CA ASP A 248 44.14 -6.40 -7.29
C ASP A 248 44.66 -5.18 -8.02
N GLY A 249 44.53 -3.99 -7.42
CA GLY A 249 44.97 -2.71 -8.01
C GLY A 249 43.95 -2.08 -9.00
N MET A 250 42.98 -2.83 -9.49
CA MET A 250 42.03 -2.35 -10.52
C MET A 250 41.21 -1.14 -10.02
N ALA A 251 40.79 -1.16 -8.78
CA ALA A 251 40.07 -0.02 -8.19
C ALA A 251 40.91 1.27 -8.15
N ASP A 252 42.19 1.13 -7.85
CA ASP A 252 43.13 2.26 -7.82
C ASP A 252 43.38 2.80 -9.23
N GLU A 253 43.49 1.92 -10.24
CA GLU A 253 43.65 2.32 -11.64
C GLU A 253 42.41 3.08 -12.15
N LEU A 254 41.18 2.58 -11.83
CA LEU A 254 39.93 3.27 -12.16
C LEU A 254 39.84 4.63 -11.50
N CYS A 255 40.17 4.73 -10.21
CA CYS A 255 40.20 5.99 -9.47
C CYS A 255 41.24 6.97 -10.06
N ALA A 256 42.42 6.49 -10.39
CA ALA A 256 43.47 7.32 -11.01
C ALA A 256 43.04 7.87 -12.38
N ALA A 257 42.40 7.05 -13.21
CA ALA A 257 41.87 7.46 -14.51
C ALA A 257 40.78 8.53 -14.35
N ALA A 258 39.85 8.34 -13.40
CA ALA A 258 38.78 9.28 -13.12
C ALA A 258 39.32 10.64 -12.60
N ILE A 259 40.27 10.61 -11.66
CA ILE A 259 40.92 11.81 -11.14
C ILE A 259 41.64 12.58 -12.27
N LYS A 260 42.30 11.86 -13.15
CA LYS A 260 43.05 12.46 -14.30
C LYS A 260 42.11 13.21 -15.25
N LEU A 261 40.93 12.63 -15.55
CA LEU A 261 39.92 13.29 -16.38
C LEU A 261 39.32 14.51 -15.69
N ALA A 262 38.94 14.39 -14.44
CA ALA A 262 38.36 15.50 -13.70
C ALA A 262 39.33 16.66 -13.49
N LYS A 263 40.62 16.38 -13.21
CA LYS A 263 41.69 17.39 -13.13
C LYS A 263 41.90 18.12 -14.43
N ALA A 264 41.79 17.46 -15.59
CA ALA A 264 41.98 18.04 -16.89
C ALA A 264 41.08 19.27 -17.18
N VAL A 265 39.93 19.34 -16.52
CA VAL A 265 38.95 20.42 -16.67
C VAL A 265 38.78 21.25 -15.38
N ASN A 266 39.64 21.08 -14.38
CA ASN A 266 39.48 21.67 -13.04
C ASN A 266 38.05 21.45 -12.50
N TYR A 267 37.62 20.18 -12.49
CA TYR A 267 36.23 19.82 -12.17
C TYR A 267 35.78 20.39 -10.83
N ARG A 268 34.56 20.90 -10.80
CA ARG A 268 33.91 21.47 -9.60
C ARG A 268 32.73 20.64 -9.18
N SER A 269 32.60 20.35 -7.88
CA SER A 269 31.46 19.65 -7.26
C SER A 269 31.51 18.13 -7.43
N ALA A 270 30.37 17.43 -7.10
CA ALA A 270 30.25 16.00 -7.27
C ALA A 270 30.08 15.62 -8.75
N GLY A 271 30.73 14.56 -9.16
CA GLY A 271 30.60 13.97 -10.48
C GLY A 271 30.93 12.49 -10.46
N THR A 272 30.65 11.80 -11.54
CA THR A 272 30.91 10.37 -11.65
C THR A 272 31.50 10.05 -13.00
N VAL A 273 32.58 9.30 -13.01
CA VAL A 273 33.19 8.79 -14.23
C VAL A 273 32.82 7.34 -14.39
N GLU A 274 32.12 7.01 -15.46
CA GLU A 274 31.61 5.66 -15.76
C GLU A 274 32.55 4.90 -16.69
N PHE A 275 32.72 3.61 -16.42
CA PHE A 275 33.57 2.68 -17.15
C PHE A 275 32.83 1.39 -17.45
N VAL A 276 33.15 0.79 -18.59
CA VAL A 276 32.81 -0.60 -18.90
C VAL A 276 34.02 -1.46 -18.56
N PHE A 277 33.80 -2.48 -17.72
CA PHE A 277 34.85 -3.45 -17.38
C PHE A 277 34.54 -4.78 -18.07
N ASP A 278 35.52 -5.27 -18.83
CA ASP A 278 35.47 -6.59 -19.44
C ASP A 278 35.99 -7.65 -18.48
N SER A 279 35.09 -8.50 -17.98
CA SER A 279 35.44 -9.56 -17.02
C SER A 279 36.30 -10.66 -17.64
N ALA A 280 36.29 -10.81 -18.97
CA ALA A 280 37.09 -11.83 -19.66
C ALA A 280 38.56 -11.39 -19.80
N ASP A 281 38.79 -10.16 -20.22
CA ASP A 281 40.12 -9.59 -20.45
C ASP A 281 40.67 -8.86 -19.23
N GLN A 282 39.85 -8.67 -18.18
CA GLN A 282 40.17 -7.90 -16.97
C GLN A 282 40.70 -6.47 -17.29
N ARG A 283 40.01 -5.82 -18.22
CA ARG A 283 40.31 -4.44 -18.66
C ARG A 283 39.10 -3.53 -18.49
N PHE A 284 39.36 -2.28 -18.23
CA PHE A 284 38.31 -1.26 -18.22
C PHE A 284 38.47 -0.27 -19.37
N TYR A 285 37.33 0.36 -19.73
CA TYR A 285 37.26 1.32 -20.80
C TYR A 285 36.32 2.46 -20.39
N PHE A 286 36.72 3.70 -20.70
CA PHE A 286 35.93 4.89 -20.45
C PHE A 286 34.58 4.82 -21.19
N LEU A 287 33.51 5.17 -20.50
CA LEU A 287 32.16 5.25 -21.06
C LEU A 287 31.71 6.71 -21.17
N GLU A 288 31.49 7.37 -20.02
CA GLU A 288 31.02 8.77 -19.97
C GLU A 288 31.32 9.40 -18.61
N VAL A 289 31.07 10.72 -18.50
CA VAL A 289 31.11 11.46 -17.24
C VAL A 289 29.71 12.02 -16.98
N ASN A 290 29.15 11.70 -15.83
CA ASN A 290 27.93 12.34 -15.35
C ASN A 290 28.29 13.53 -14.47
N THR A 291 28.00 14.73 -14.97
CA THR A 291 28.34 16.00 -14.35
C THR A 291 27.34 16.47 -13.30
N ARG A 292 26.96 15.53 -12.42
CA ARG A 292 25.93 15.72 -11.40
C ARG A 292 26.07 14.71 -10.27
N LEU A 293 25.32 14.92 -9.22
CA LEU A 293 25.10 13.89 -8.20
C LEU A 293 24.36 12.72 -8.83
N GLN A 294 24.77 11.49 -8.54
CA GLN A 294 24.10 10.27 -9.02
C GLN A 294 22.99 9.82 -8.06
N VAL A 295 22.03 9.03 -8.56
CA VAL A 295 20.97 8.41 -7.74
C VAL A 295 21.58 7.54 -6.65
N GLU A 296 22.63 6.81 -6.98
CA GLU A 296 23.36 5.84 -6.18
C GLU A 296 24.46 6.42 -5.28
N HIS A 297 24.56 7.74 -5.16
CA HIS A 297 25.55 8.39 -4.29
C HIS A 297 25.48 7.90 -2.83
N GLY A 298 24.31 7.45 -2.39
CA GLY A 298 24.07 7.05 -1.01
C GLY A 298 24.93 5.86 -0.56
N VAL A 299 25.27 4.91 -1.43
CA VAL A 299 26.14 3.78 -1.05
C VAL A 299 27.59 4.28 -0.79
N THR A 300 28.05 5.25 -1.57
CA THR A 300 29.36 5.88 -1.33
C THR A 300 29.38 6.63 0.00
N GLU A 301 28.33 7.41 0.28
CA GLU A 301 28.20 8.13 1.54
C GLU A 301 28.25 7.19 2.75
N GLN A 302 27.56 6.03 2.68
CA GLN A 302 27.54 5.05 3.79
C GLN A 302 28.92 4.40 4.03
N VAL A 303 29.65 4.08 2.97
CA VAL A 303 30.96 3.41 3.08
C VAL A 303 32.07 4.40 3.47
N TRP A 304 32.00 5.64 3.00
CA TRP A 304 33.04 6.66 3.27
C TRP A 304 32.71 7.57 4.45
N GLY A 305 31.51 7.50 5.01
CA GLY A 305 31.12 8.34 6.14
C GLY A 305 31.04 9.83 5.80
N VAL A 306 30.64 10.17 4.56
CA VAL A 306 30.59 11.56 4.04
C VAL A 306 29.16 11.93 3.63
N ASP A 307 28.89 13.23 3.58
CA ASP A 307 27.68 13.80 2.97
C ASP A 307 28.07 14.63 1.75
N LEU A 308 27.87 14.07 0.56
CA LEU A 308 28.20 14.71 -0.70
C LEU A 308 27.34 15.95 -0.97
N VAL A 309 26.07 15.94 -0.55
CA VAL A 309 25.19 17.12 -0.69
C VAL A 309 25.68 18.26 0.17
N ARG A 310 26.13 17.99 1.40
CA ARG A 310 26.75 18.98 2.28
C ARG A 310 27.98 19.60 1.60
N TRP A 311 28.86 18.75 1.09
CA TRP A 311 30.06 19.23 0.40
C TRP A 311 29.74 20.09 -0.82
N MET A 312 28.72 19.72 -1.59
CA MET A 312 28.27 20.52 -2.74
C MET A 312 27.74 21.89 -2.31
N VAL A 313 26.95 21.97 -1.26
CA VAL A 313 26.43 23.25 -0.73
C VAL A 313 27.52 24.10 -0.14
N GLU A 314 28.41 23.53 0.67
CA GLU A 314 29.54 24.23 1.30
C GLU A 314 30.55 24.73 0.24
N LEU A 315 30.83 23.94 -0.80
CA LEU A 315 31.66 24.35 -1.91
C LEU A 315 31.08 25.56 -2.65
N ALA A 316 29.81 25.54 -2.97
CA ALA A 316 29.12 26.61 -3.67
C ALA A 316 29.03 27.90 -2.81
N ALA A 317 28.98 27.75 -1.48
CA ALA A 317 29.01 28.85 -0.53
C ALA A 317 30.43 29.39 -0.26
N GLY A 318 31.47 28.66 -0.70
CA GLY A 318 32.87 29.01 -0.42
C GLY A 318 33.35 28.62 0.98
N ASP A 319 32.60 27.79 1.69
CA ASP A 319 32.87 27.42 3.08
C ASP A 319 33.48 25.99 3.21
N LEU A 320 33.61 25.26 2.10
CA LEU A 320 34.18 23.91 2.12
C LEU A 320 35.70 23.98 2.47
N PRO A 321 36.17 23.19 3.45
CA PRO A 321 37.59 23.05 3.69
C PRO A 321 38.36 22.53 2.45
N PRO A 322 39.66 22.81 2.32
CA PRO A 322 40.49 22.27 1.23
C PRO A 322 40.34 20.75 1.12
N LEU A 323 40.26 20.21 -0.10
CA LEU A 323 40.10 18.76 -0.33
C LEU A 323 41.24 17.95 0.26
N SER A 324 42.46 18.53 0.26
CA SER A 324 43.64 17.95 0.90
C SER A 324 43.47 17.76 2.43
N VAL A 325 42.65 18.59 3.07
CA VAL A 325 42.29 18.44 4.50
C VAL A 325 41.14 17.41 4.68
N LEU A 326 40.12 17.52 3.86
CA LEU A 326 38.97 16.59 3.91
C LEU A 326 39.37 15.14 3.64
N SER A 327 40.34 14.92 2.74
CA SER A 327 40.81 13.56 2.42
C SER A 327 41.66 12.91 3.51
N GLN A 328 42.18 13.73 4.48
CA GLN A 328 42.96 13.19 5.59
C GLN A 328 42.07 12.38 6.53
N GLY A 329 42.32 11.07 6.57
CA GLY A 329 41.56 10.16 7.45
C GLY A 329 40.30 9.56 6.82
N LEU A 330 39.96 9.93 5.58
CA LEU A 330 38.88 9.21 4.87
C LEU A 330 39.31 7.76 4.58
N LYS A 331 38.48 6.83 5.01
CA LYS A 331 38.66 5.40 4.74
C LYS A 331 37.33 4.80 4.36
N ALA A 332 37.35 3.96 3.36
CA ALA A 332 36.19 3.11 3.04
C ALA A 332 36.06 2.03 4.13
N GLU A 333 34.90 1.93 4.73
CA GLU A 333 34.59 0.94 5.78
C GLU A 333 33.33 0.16 5.40
N GLY A 334 33.42 -1.18 5.43
CA GLY A 334 32.30 -2.07 5.17
C GLY A 334 31.84 -2.06 3.71
N HIS A 335 30.60 -2.44 3.52
CA HIS A 335 29.93 -2.59 2.22
C HIS A 335 28.54 -1.96 2.28
N ALA A 336 28.11 -1.29 1.22
CA ALA A 336 26.77 -0.77 1.09
C ALA A 336 26.14 -1.22 -0.24
N ILE A 337 24.86 -1.60 -0.17
CA ILE A 337 24.07 -2.01 -1.32
C ILE A 337 22.78 -1.19 -1.34
N GLN A 338 22.44 -0.61 -2.48
CA GLN A 338 21.22 0.15 -2.72
C GLN A 338 20.28 -0.61 -3.65
N ALA A 339 19.00 -0.60 -3.31
CA ALA A 339 17.92 -1.01 -4.20
C ALA A 339 17.06 0.18 -4.60
N ARG A 340 16.76 0.29 -5.90
CA ARG A 340 15.80 1.28 -6.42
C ARG A 340 14.41 0.69 -6.44
N LEU A 341 13.56 1.18 -5.55
CA LEU A 341 12.17 0.75 -5.46
C LEU A 341 11.30 1.61 -6.39
N TYR A 342 10.72 0.98 -7.40
CA TYR A 342 9.89 1.61 -8.42
C TYR A 342 8.43 1.17 -8.32
N ALA A 343 7.49 2.08 -8.64
CA ALA A 343 6.09 1.76 -8.90
C ALA A 343 5.94 1.17 -10.31
N GLU A 344 6.33 -0.08 -10.46
CA GLU A 344 6.30 -0.86 -11.70
C GLU A 344 5.78 -2.27 -11.40
N ASP A 345 5.06 -2.86 -12.35
CA ASP A 345 4.55 -4.23 -12.23
C ASP A 345 5.46 -5.23 -12.96
N PRO A 346 6.33 -5.97 -12.25
CA PRO A 346 7.17 -6.98 -12.86
C PRO A 346 6.39 -8.12 -13.53
N GLY A 347 5.18 -8.40 -13.07
CA GLY A 347 4.28 -9.41 -13.66
C GLY A 347 3.69 -8.98 -15.01
N ARG A 348 3.75 -7.68 -15.32
CA ARG A 348 3.29 -7.07 -16.58
C ARG A 348 4.42 -6.37 -17.32
N ASP A 349 5.55 -7.05 -17.43
CA ASP A 349 6.72 -6.54 -18.17
C ASP A 349 7.19 -5.17 -17.66
N PHE A 350 7.08 -4.93 -16.35
CA PHE A 350 7.49 -3.69 -15.67
C PHE A 350 6.77 -2.44 -16.18
N GLN A 351 5.49 -2.57 -16.53
CA GLN A 351 4.68 -1.40 -16.81
C GLN A 351 4.61 -0.49 -15.58
N PRO A 352 4.69 0.84 -15.75
CA PRO A 352 4.45 1.78 -14.65
C PRO A 352 3.09 1.52 -13.99
N SER A 353 3.06 1.58 -12.68
CA SER A 353 1.85 1.41 -11.87
C SER A 353 1.53 2.71 -11.11
N PRO A 354 0.97 3.72 -11.81
CA PRO A 354 0.54 4.96 -11.17
C PRO A 354 -0.70 4.73 -10.30
N GLY A 355 -0.89 5.56 -9.28
CA GLY A 355 -2.06 5.49 -8.42
C GLY A 355 -1.79 5.93 -6.99
N LEU A 356 -2.84 5.82 -6.17
CA LEU A 356 -2.82 6.22 -4.76
C LEU A 356 -2.15 5.13 -3.91
N LEU A 357 -1.15 5.51 -3.12
CA LEU A 357 -0.58 4.68 -2.08
C LEU A 357 -1.49 4.67 -0.86
N THR A 358 -2.10 3.53 -0.57
CA THR A 358 -3.04 3.36 0.56
C THR A 358 -2.35 2.90 1.84
N ALA A 359 -1.14 2.32 1.72
CA ALA A 359 -0.27 2.03 2.86
C ALA A 359 1.20 2.19 2.44
N VAL A 360 1.99 2.80 3.31
CA VAL A 360 3.44 2.97 3.17
C VAL A 360 4.06 2.75 4.54
N ASN A 361 4.68 1.60 4.74
CA ASN A 361 5.40 1.27 5.97
C ASN A 361 6.78 0.76 5.59
N PHE A 362 7.80 1.51 5.96
CA PHE A 362 9.19 1.09 5.88
C PHE A 362 9.69 0.68 7.26
N PRO A 363 10.66 -0.25 7.36
CA PRO A 363 11.31 -0.53 8.62
C PRO A 363 12.01 0.71 9.15
N THR A 364 12.18 0.78 10.47
CA THR A 364 12.83 1.93 11.12
C THR A 364 14.27 2.06 10.66
N ALA A 365 14.57 3.16 10.00
CA ALA A 365 15.91 3.48 9.51
C ALA A 365 16.73 4.19 10.59
N ASP A 366 17.96 3.72 10.85
CA ASP A 366 18.92 4.35 11.78
C ASP A 366 19.86 5.35 11.07
N GLY A 367 19.78 5.42 9.75
CA GLY A 367 20.60 6.30 8.90
C GLY A 367 22.01 5.76 8.65
N LYS A 368 22.45 4.70 9.34
CA LYS A 368 23.76 4.08 9.17
C LYS A 368 23.67 2.67 8.60
N GLN A 369 23.06 1.72 9.32
CA GLN A 369 22.91 0.34 8.83
C GLN A 369 21.80 0.26 7.79
N LEU A 370 20.67 0.91 8.06
CA LEU A 370 19.57 1.08 7.12
C LEU A 370 19.30 2.55 6.87
N ARG A 371 19.31 2.94 5.60
CA ARG A 371 18.93 4.28 5.13
C ARG A 371 17.84 4.15 4.06
N ILE A 372 16.79 4.95 4.20
CA ILE A 372 15.69 5.00 3.24
C ILE A 372 15.51 6.44 2.79
N ASP A 373 15.82 6.68 1.53
CA ASP A 373 15.59 7.98 0.87
C ASP A 373 14.28 7.86 0.07
N THR A 374 13.20 8.40 0.60
CA THR A 374 11.85 8.35 0.02
C THR A 374 11.17 9.72 0.02
N TRP A 375 10.08 9.82 -0.72
CA TRP A 375 9.25 11.03 -0.81
C TRP A 375 7.76 10.73 -0.60
N VAL A 376 7.42 9.47 -0.35
CA VAL A 376 6.04 9.02 -0.25
C VAL A 376 5.65 8.66 1.19
N GLU A 377 4.39 8.87 1.48
CA GLU A 377 3.67 8.34 2.63
C GLU A 377 2.29 7.85 2.20
N ALA A 378 1.53 7.24 3.10
CA ALA A 378 0.14 6.85 2.82
C ALA A 378 -0.67 8.10 2.44
N GLY A 379 -1.43 8.02 1.34
CA GLY A 379 -2.16 9.15 0.76
C GLY A 379 -1.43 9.88 -0.38
N CYS A 380 -0.14 9.59 -0.63
CA CYS A 380 0.55 10.09 -1.82
C CYS A 380 0.07 9.40 -3.09
N GLU A 381 -0.04 10.14 -4.18
CA GLU A 381 -0.32 9.61 -5.51
C GLU A 381 0.96 9.50 -6.32
N ILE A 382 1.18 8.37 -6.96
CA ILE A 382 2.27 8.17 -7.94
C ILE A 382 1.78 8.67 -9.29
N PRO A 383 2.31 9.80 -9.80
CA PRO A 383 1.86 10.38 -11.06
C PRO A 383 2.41 9.63 -12.26
N PRO A 384 1.69 9.59 -13.40
CA PRO A 384 2.16 8.93 -14.62
C PRO A 384 3.18 9.76 -15.43
N TYR A 385 3.49 10.98 -15.00
CA TYR A 385 4.27 11.95 -15.79
C TYR A 385 5.78 11.94 -15.51
N PHE A 386 6.19 11.34 -14.40
CA PHE A 386 7.56 11.39 -13.89
C PHE A 386 8.12 9.98 -13.67
N ASP A 387 9.41 9.91 -13.35
CA ASP A 387 10.07 8.67 -12.97
C ASP A 387 9.32 8.02 -11.79
N PRO A 388 8.93 6.73 -11.89
CA PRO A 388 8.13 6.05 -10.89
C PRO A 388 8.93 5.59 -9.66
N MET A 389 10.15 6.09 -9.44
CA MET A 389 10.95 5.71 -8.27
C MET A 389 10.31 6.22 -6.96
N ILE A 390 9.96 5.29 -6.09
CA ILE A 390 9.32 5.55 -4.80
C ILE A 390 10.37 5.82 -3.72
N ALA A 391 11.41 4.98 -3.68
CA ALA A 391 12.44 5.03 -2.66
C ALA A 391 13.75 4.42 -3.13
N LYS A 392 14.83 4.80 -2.43
CA LYS A 392 16.10 4.09 -2.42
C LYS A 392 16.26 3.46 -1.04
N VAL A 393 16.39 2.14 -1.00
CA VAL A 393 16.66 1.38 0.22
C VAL A 393 18.12 1.00 0.21
N ILE A 394 18.87 1.45 1.21
CA ILE A 394 20.34 1.31 1.28
C ILE A 394 20.68 0.62 2.59
N CYS A 395 21.37 -0.52 2.50
CA CYS A 395 21.90 -1.23 3.66
C CYS A 395 23.42 -1.21 3.65
N TRP A 396 23.99 -0.92 4.81
CA TRP A 396 25.43 -0.98 5.08
C TRP A 396 25.71 -2.03 6.16
N ALA A 397 26.77 -2.81 5.96
CA ALA A 397 27.26 -3.76 6.94
C ALA A 397 28.79 -3.92 6.85
N PRO A 398 29.45 -4.55 7.85
CA PRO A 398 30.88 -4.83 7.79
C PRO A 398 31.27 -5.72 6.61
N THR A 399 30.41 -6.62 6.18
CA THR A 399 30.61 -7.53 5.04
C THR A 399 29.53 -7.36 3.99
N ARG A 400 29.86 -7.67 2.73
CA ARG A 400 28.92 -7.65 1.60
C ARG A 400 27.72 -8.59 1.81
N GLU A 401 27.99 -9.78 2.38
CA GLU A 401 26.96 -10.77 2.61
C GLU A 401 25.92 -10.33 3.65
N GLU A 402 26.36 -9.69 4.73
CA GLU A 402 25.49 -9.09 5.72
C GLU A 402 24.67 -7.93 5.09
N ALA A 403 25.31 -7.01 4.36
CA ALA A 403 24.59 -5.92 3.69
C ALA A 403 23.52 -6.43 2.70
N ARG A 404 23.82 -7.51 1.97
CA ARG A 404 22.88 -8.20 1.07
C ARG A 404 21.70 -8.82 1.82
N ALA A 405 21.98 -9.52 2.93
CA ALA A 405 20.95 -10.14 3.75
C ALA A 405 20.05 -9.09 4.41
N ASP A 406 20.63 -8.03 4.94
CA ASP A 406 19.91 -6.90 5.56
C ASP A 406 19.01 -6.19 4.55
N LEU A 407 19.50 -5.95 3.32
CA LEU A 407 18.70 -5.36 2.26
C LEU A 407 17.53 -6.25 1.84
N HIS A 408 17.77 -7.57 1.71
CA HIS A 408 16.71 -8.52 1.41
C HIS A 408 15.63 -8.51 2.50
N GLN A 409 16.03 -8.44 3.77
CA GLN A 409 15.11 -8.36 4.91
C GLN A 409 14.37 -7.02 4.92
N ALA A 410 15.07 -5.89 4.78
CA ALA A 410 14.46 -4.56 4.79
C ALA A 410 13.41 -4.39 3.67
N LEU A 411 13.66 -4.94 2.48
CA LEU A 411 12.68 -4.99 1.41
C LEU A 411 11.49 -5.90 1.77
N GLY A 412 11.73 -7.01 2.48
CA GLY A 412 10.68 -7.90 2.96
C GLY A 412 9.75 -7.25 3.98
N ASP A 413 10.33 -6.45 4.88
CA ASP A 413 9.61 -5.74 5.94
C ASP A 413 8.90 -4.47 5.43
N SER A 414 9.27 -3.99 4.23
CA SER A 414 8.62 -2.84 3.60
C SER A 414 7.26 -3.21 3.05
N GLN A 415 6.23 -2.44 3.42
CA GLN A 415 4.86 -2.61 2.96
C GLN A 415 4.42 -1.38 2.17
N LEU A 416 4.18 -1.58 0.89
CA LEU A 416 3.68 -0.57 -0.04
C LEU A 416 2.43 -1.14 -0.71
N TYR A 417 1.32 -0.45 -0.58
CA TYR A 417 0.05 -0.93 -1.10
C TYR A 417 -0.73 0.17 -1.84
N GLY A 418 -1.50 -0.22 -2.84
CA GLY A 418 -2.27 0.69 -3.70
C GLY A 418 -1.70 0.76 -5.12
N VAL A 419 -0.42 0.45 -5.30
CA VAL A 419 0.27 0.33 -6.59
C VAL A 419 1.15 -0.93 -6.58
N GLU A 420 1.42 -1.50 -7.74
CA GLU A 420 2.42 -2.56 -7.87
C GLU A 420 3.83 -1.98 -7.85
N THR A 421 4.77 -2.74 -7.27
CA THR A 421 6.17 -2.35 -7.15
C THR A 421 7.11 -3.47 -7.56
N ASN A 422 8.36 -3.12 -7.87
CA ASN A 422 9.40 -4.08 -8.14
C ASN A 422 10.05 -4.70 -6.87
N ARG A 423 9.49 -4.49 -5.68
CA ARG A 423 10.03 -4.92 -4.38
C ARG A 423 10.42 -6.40 -4.35
N ASP A 424 9.50 -7.29 -4.71
CA ASP A 424 9.73 -8.72 -4.64
C ASP A 424 10.66 -9.21 -5.77
N TYR A 425 10.69 -8.52 -6.90
CA TYR A 425 11.68 -8.74 -7.94
C TYR A 425 13.10 -8.40 -7.47
N LEU A 426 13.29 -7.28 -6.77
CA LEU A 426 14.57 -6.92 -6.15
C LEU A 426 15.02 -7.98 -5.14
N ARG A 427 14.10 -8.50 -4.34
CA ARG A 427 14.40 -9.60 -3.40
C ARG A 427 14.85 -10.87 -4.11
N GLN A 428 14.26 -11.22 -5.25
CA GLN A 428 14.72 -12.35 -6.06
C GLN A 428 16.11 -12.10 -6.63
N ILE A 429 16.42 -10.90 -7.13
CA ILE A 429 17.75 -10.54 -7.63
C ILE A 429 18.82 -10.71 -6.53
N LEU A 430 18.53 -10.27 -5.31
CA LEU A 430 19.46 -10.39 -4.18
C LEU A 430 19.82 -11.84 -3.83
N LEU A 431 19.01 -12.81 -4.26
CA LEU A 431 19.24 -14.25 -4.07
C LEU A 431 19.79 -14.94 -5.34
N ASP A 432 19.81 -14.25 -6.47
CA ASP A 432 20.24 -14.80 -7.75
C ASP A 432 21.76 -15.02 -7.82
N ALA A 433 22.18 -16.07 -8.52
CA ALA A 433 23.57 -16.50 -8.56
C ALA A 433 24.55 -15.40 -9.09
N PRO A 434 24.26 -14.65 -10.14
CA PRO A 434 25.13 -13.55 -10.60
C PRO A 434 25.40 -12.49 -9.53
N PHE A 435 24.38 -12.15 -8.73
CA PHE A 435 24.54 -11.16 -7.67
C PHE A 435 25.22 -11.75 -6.43
N THR A 436 24.81 -12.93 -5.97
CA THR A 436 25.38 -13.56 -4.78
C THR A 436 26.86 -13.90 -4.96
N SER A 437 27.27 -14.30 -6.16
CA SER A 437 28.67 -14.56 -6.49
C SER A 437 29.55 -13.30 -6.58
N GLY A 438 28.94 -12.08 -6.56
CA GLY A 438 29.67 -10.83 -6.77
C GLY A 438 30.24 -10.66 -8.18
N GLN A 439 29.65 -11.30 -9.17
CA GLN A 439 30.05 -11.22 -10.58
C GLN A 439 28.86 -10.83 -11.48
N PRO A 440 28.15 -9.74 -11.18
CA PRO A 440 27.09 -9.29 -12.03
C PRO A 440 27.62 -8.74 -13.37
N TRP A 441 26.78 -8.76 -14.40
CA TRP A 441 27.05 -8.05 -15.66
C TRP A 441 25.76 -7.40 -16.15
N THR A 442 25.88 -6.43 -17.06
CA THR A 442 24.77 -5.53 -17.44
C THR A 442 23.52 -6.22 -18.01
N ARG A 443 23.62 -7.49 -18.36
CA ARG A 443 22.52 -8.31 -18.89
C ARG A 443 22.23 -9.55 -18.04
N CYS A 444 22.72 -9.61 -16.80
CA CYS A 444 22.52 -10.78 -15.95
C CYS A 444 21.06 -11.08 -15.61
N LEU A 445 20.17 -10.07 -15.67
CA LEU A 445 18.74 -10.23 -15.39
C LEU A 445 17.92 -10.74 -16.59
N GLU A 446 18.48 -10.88 -17.80
CA GLU A 446 17.73 -11.37 -18.96
C GLU A 446 17.21 -12.80 -18.81
N GLY A 447 17.87 -13.60 -17.98
CA GLY A 447 17.47 -14.98 -17.66
C GLY A 447 16.63 -15.12 -16.39
N LEU A 448 16.44 -14.04 -15.63
CA LEU A 448 15.69 -14.10 -14.37
C LEU A 448 14.19 -14.02 -14.64
N VAL A 449 13.49 -15.12 -14.35
CA VAL A 449 12.04 -15.18 -14.46
C VAL A 449 11.43 -14.71 -13.12
N TYR A 450 10.68 -13.63 -13.16
CA TYR A 450 9.96 -13.14 -11.98
C TYR A 450 8.83 -14.10 -11.61
N GLN A 451 8.81 -14.52 -10.35
CA GLN A 451 7.77 -15.35 -9.78
C GLN A 451 6.88 -14.49 -8.88
N ALA A 452 5.74 -14.07 -9.40
CA ALA A 452 4.77 -13.28 -8.65
C ALA A 452 3.85 -14.20 -7.84
N ASN A 453 3.83 -14.04 -6.52
CA ASN A 453 2.82 -14.69 -5.66
C ASN A 453 1.54 -13.86 -5.65
N THR A 454 0.83 -13.82 -6.76
CA THR A 454 -0.33 -12.98 -6.98
C THR A 454 -1.40 -13.67 -7.82
N PHE A 455 -2.60 -13.09 -7.78
CA PHE A 455 -3.59 -13.30 -8.82
C PHE A 455 -4.14 -11.96 -9.33
N GLU A 456 -4.53 -11.94 -10.59
CA GLU A 456 -5.09 -10.78 -11.29
C GLU A 456 -6.60 -10.91 -11.47
N VAL A 457 -7.31 -9.81 -11.27
CA VAL A 457 -8.74 -9.69 -11.51
C VAL A 457 -8.98 -9.34 -12.98
N LEU A 458 -9.43 -10.30 -13.79
CA LEU A 458 -9.77 -10.07 -15.19
C LEU A 458 -11.18 -9.48 -15.33
N SER A 459 -12.10 -9.85 -14.43
CA SER A 459 -13.43 -9.29 -14.26
C SER A 459 -13.82 -9.39 -12.79
N ALA A 460 -14.41 -8.34 -12.22
CA ALA A 460 -14.67 -8.25 -10.79
C ALA A 460 -16.02 -8.82 -10.32
N GLY A 461 -16.92 -9.18 -11.23
CA GLY A 461 -18.31 -9.54 -10.89
C GLY A 461 -19.13 -8.31 -10.49
N THR A 462 -20.25 -8.53 -9.79
CA THR A 462 -21.17 -7.46 -9.37
C THR A 462 -20.55 -6.60 -8.26
N GLN A 463 -20.09 -7.27 -7.20
CA GLN A 463 -19.38 -6.64 -6.08
C GLN A 463 -18.53 -7.68 -5.38
N THR A 464 -17.23 -7.52 -5.45
CA THR A 464 -16.24 -8.37 -4.78
C THR A 464 -15.36 -7.47 -3.91
N SER A 465 -15.22 -7.77 -2.62
CA SER A 465 -14.40 -7.01 -1.68
C SER A 465 -13.62 -7.92 -0.75
N VAL A 466 -12.50 -7.43 -0.23
CA VAL A 466 -11.72 -8.14 0.78
C VAL A 466 -12.40 -7.95 2.14
N GLN A 467 -12.61 -9.06 2.86
CA GLN A 467 -13.14 -9.06 4.22
C GLN A 467 -12.35 -10.03 5.08
N ASP A 468 -12.22 -9.72 6.37
CA ASP A 468 -11.63 -10.58 7.39
C ASP A 468 -12.57 -10.69 8.60
N TYR A 469 -12.38 -11.69 9.46
CA TYR A 469 -13.19 -11.87 10.66
C TYR A 469 -12.34 -11.65 11.92
N PRO A 470 -12.86 -10.94 12.93
CA PRO A 470 -14.26 -10.45 13.07
C PRO A 470 -14.53 -9.08 12.41
N GLY A 471 -13.58 -8.50 11.69
CA GLY A 471 -13.63 -7.15 11.22
C GLY A 471 -12.98 -6.18 12.20
N ARG A 472 -13.26 -4.89 12.07
CA ARG A 472 -12.63 -3.77 12.78
C ARG A 472 -13.34 -3.44 14.08
N LEU A 473 -12.88 -3.99 15.19
CA LEU A 473 -13.48 -3.77 16.51
C LEU A 473 -12.82 -2.59 17.26
N GLY A 474 -13.56 -2.00 18.20
CA GLY A 474 -13.06 -0.95 19.11
C GLY A 474 -13.15 0.48 18.57
N TYR A 475 -13.85 0.70 17.44
CA TYR A 475 -13.95 2.03 16.83
C TYR A 475 -15.40 2.50 16.62
N TRP A 476 -16.36 1.77 17.15
CA TRP A 476 -17.76 2.12 16.93
C TRP A 476 -18.16 3.40 17.64
N ALA A 477 -17.56 3.69 18.80
CA ALA A 477 -17.76 4.96 19.53
C ALA A 477 -17.47 6.22 18.69
N VAL A 478 -16.57 6.12 17.71
CA VAL A 478 -16.20 7.20 16.79
C VAL A 478 -16.85 7.05 15.39
N GLY A 479 -17.83 6.17 15.25
CA GLY A 479 -18.60 6.02 14.02
C GLY A 479 -17.96 5.17 12.93
N VAL A 480 -16.88 4.45 13.23
CA VAL A 480 -16.23 3.52 12.28
C VAL A 480 -16.82 2.11 12.47
N PRO A 481 -17.55 1.59 11.46
CA PRO A 481 -18.19 0.29 11.59
C PRO A 481 -17.18 -0.85 11.54
N PRO A 482 -17.50 -2.01 12.13
CA PRO A 482 -16.62 -3.18 12.10
C PRO A 482 -16.34 -3.69 10.70
N SER A 483 -17.28 -3.56 9.78
CA SER A 483 -17.24 -4.27 8.49
C SER A 483 -17.13 -5.79 8.71
N GLY A 484 -16.19 -6.46 8.06
CA GLY A 484 -16.11 -7.91 8.12
C GLY A 484 -17.11 -8.62 7.21
N PRO A 485 -17.15 -9.95 7.20
CA PRO A 485 -18.01 -10.71 6.30
C PRO A 485 -19.48 -10.61 6.72
N MET A 486 -20.37 -10.39 5.73
CA MET A 486 -21.82 -10.46 5.97
C MET A 486 -22.29 -11.88 6.36
N ASP A 487 -21.62 -12.93 5.84
CA ASP A 487 -21.75 -14.31 6.28
C ASP A 487 -20.41 -14.78 6.87
N SER A 488 -20.24 -14.50 8.16
CA SER A 488 -19.04 -14.90 8.90
C SER A 488 -18.85 -16.42 8.94
N ARG A 489 -19.92 -17.17 8.85
CA ARG A 489 -19.92 -18.65 8.85
C ARG A 489 -19.20 -19.18 7.61
N ALA A 490 -19.60 -18.72 6.44
CA ALA A 490 -19.02 -19.17 5.18
C ALA A 490 -17.54 -18.83 5.08
N LEU A 491 -17.12 -17.61 5.44
CA LEU A 491 -15.71 -17.20 5.43
C LEU A 491 -14.86 -18.06 6.38
N ARG A 492 -15.29 -18.22 7.63
CA ARG A 492 -14.57 -19.01 8.65
C ARG A 492 -14.44 -20.48 8.25
N LEU A 493 -15.48 -21.09 7.71
CA LEU A 493 -15.44 -22.48 7.22
C LEU A 493 -14.46 -22.64 6.04
N GLY A 494 -14.43 -21.70 5.10
CA GLY A 494 -13.47 -21.71 3.99
C GLY A 494 -12.02 -21.61 4.46
N ASN A 495 -11.76 -20.75 5.43
CA ASN A 495 -10.44 -20.61 6.02
C ASN A 495 -10.01 -21.86 6.77
N LEU A 496 -10.87 -22.42 7.61
CA LEU A 496 -10.59 -23.66 8.36
C LEU A 496 -10.34 -24.85 7.42
N LEU A 497 -11.08 -24.95 6.30
CA LEU A 497 -10.86 -25.97 5.28
C LEU A 497 -9.45 -25.92 4.70
N LEU A 498 -8.88 -24.74 4.57
CA LEU A 498 -7.52 -24.51 4.06
C LEU A 498 -6.44 -24.57 5.14
N GLY A 499 -6.81 -24.73 6.42
CA GLY A 499 -5.85 -24.69 7.55
C GLY A 499 -5.40 -23.28 7.90
N ASN A 500 -6.11 -22.24 7.44
CA ASN A 500 -5.86 -20.85 7.82
C ASN A 500 -6.40 -20.57 9.23
N ASP A 501 -5.94 -19.46 9.82
CA ASP A 501 -6.69 -18.84 10.91
C ASP A 501 -8.10 -18.51 10.43
N GLU A 502 -9.10 -18.73 11.27
CA GLU A 502 -10.51 -18.58 10.88
C GLU A 502 -10.87 -17.16 10.42
N GLY A 503 -10.13 -16.18 10.88
CA GLY A 503 -10.27 -14.77 10.53
C GLY A 503 -9.46 -14.30 9.33
N ALA A 504 -8.68 -15.17 8.69
CA ALA A 504 -7.84 -14.76 7.57
C ALA A 504 -8.64 -14.07 6.45
N ALA A 505 -8.05 -13.02 5.87
CA ALA A 505 -8.70 -12.23 4.83
C ALA A 505 -9.02 -13.05 3.57
N ALA A 506 -10.22 -12.87 3.05
CA ALA A 506 -10.76 -13.57 1.88
C ALA A 506 -11.59 -12.61 1.01
N LEU A 507 -12.01 -13.06 -0.17
CA LEU A 507 -12.93 -12.29 -1.01
C LEU A 507 -14.39 -12.62 -0.64
N GLU A 508 -15.16 -11.59 -0.29
CA GLU A 508 -16.61 -11.64 -0.25
C GLU A 508 -17.18 -11.29 -1.63
N ILE A 509 -18.00 -12.16 -2.19
CA ILE A 509 -18.53 -12.09 -3.55
C ILE A 509 -20.05 -11.98 -3.47
N THR A 510 -20.63 -10.92 -4.02
CA THR A 510 -22.07 -10.67 -4.02
C THR A 510 -22.66 -10.96 -5.39
N MET A 511 -23.65 -11.86 -5.48
CA MET A 511 -24.47 -12.23 -6.63
C MET A 511 -23.69 -12.83 -7.82
N SER A 512 -22.76 -12.13 -8.45
CA SER A 512 -21.90 -12.66 -9.51
C SER A 512 -20.43 -12.51 -9.15
N GLY A 513 -19.64 -13.55 -9.42
CA GLY A 513 -18.25 -13.60 -9.03
C GLY A 513 -17.26 -13.09 -10.06
N PRO A 514 -16.00 -13.00 -9.67
CA PRO A 514 -14.90 -12.55 -10.51
C PRO A 514 -14.40 -13.66 -11.44
N LEU A 515 -13.67 -13.22 -12.49
CA LEU A 515 -12.76 -14.03 -13.27
C LEU A 515 -11.33 -13.68 -12.84
N LEU A 516 -10.59 -14.66 -12.33
CA LEU A 516 -9.27 -14.49 -11.74
C LEU A 516 -8.22 -15.29 -12.50
N ARG A 517 -7.04 -14.72 -12.75
CA ARG A 517 -5.88 -15.42 -13.28
C ARG A 517 -4.79 -15.49 -12.21
N PHE A 518 -4.37 -16.70 -11.86
CA PHE A 518 -3.32 -16.93 -10.86
C PHE A 518 -1.94 -16.90 -11.53
N ASN A 519 -1.01 -16.13 -10.97
CA ASN A 519 0.37 -16.03 -11.45
C ASN A 519 1.31 -17.02 -10.74
N CYS A 520 0.83 -17.68 -9.68
CA CYS A 520 1.52 -18.71 -8.91
C CYS A 520 0.58 -19.88 -8.62
N ASP A 521 1.16 -20.99 -8.19
CA ASP A 521 0.37 -22.07 -7.60
C ASP A 521 -0.30 -21.59 -6.32
N ALA A 522 -1.58 -21.88 -6.15
CA ALA A 522 -2.35 -21.54 -4.96
C ALA A 522 -3.32 -22.65 -4.60
N VAL A 523 -3.67 -22.77 -3.33
CA VAL A 523 -4.78 -23.63 -2.89
C VAL A 523 -5.91 -22.74 -2.39
N VAL A 524 -7.10 -22.93 -2.96
CA VAL A 524 -8.27 -22.10 -2.67
C VAL A 524 -9.47 -22.94 -2.26
N ALA A 525 -10.42 -22.31 -1.58
CA ALA A 525 -11.73 -22.88 -1.30
C ALA A 525 -12.82 -21.84 -1.54
N VAL A 526 -13.94 -22.25 -2.13
CA VAL A 526 -15.13 -21.40 -2.30
C VAL A 526 -16.26 -21.97 -1.45
N THR A 527 -16.81 -21.12 -0.58
CA THR A 527 -17.87 -21.45 0.38
C THR A 527 -19.03 -20.45 0.31
N GLY A 528 -20.14 -20.72 1.01
CA GLY A 528 -21.33 -19.84 1.03
C GLY A 528 -22.40 -20.26 0.04
N ALA A 529 -23.09 -19.28 -0.58
CA ALA A 529 -24.13 -19.53 -1.58
C ALA A 529 -23.59 -20.32 -2.77
N VAL A 530 -24.44 -21.16 -3.36
CA VAL A 530 -24.05 -22.00 -4.50
C VAL A 530 -23.78 -21.12 -5.73
N ILE A 531 -22.53 -21.14 -6.18
CA ILE A 531 -22.05 -20.42 -7.36
C ILE A 531 -21.32 -21.39 -8.30
N PRO A 532 -21.59 -21.37 -9.62
CA PRO A 532 -20.85 -22.20 -10.57
C PRO A 532 -19.36 -21.82 -10.58
N LEU A 533 -18.48 -22.82 -10.50
CA LEU A 533 -17.03 -22.64 -10.56
C LEU A 533 -16.44 -23.36 -11.77
N THR A 534 -15.54 -22.69 -12.48
CA THR A 534 -14.75 -23.35 -13.53
C THR A 534 -13.26 -23.00 -13.40
N LEU A 535 -12.41 -24.01 -13.53
CA LEU A 535 -10.97 -23.87 -13.63
C LEU A 535 -10.54 -24.17 -15.06
N ASN A 536 -10.00 -23.18 -15.77
CA ASN A 536 -9.67 -23.26 -17.20
C ASN A 536 -10.84 -23.75 -18.06
N GLY A 537 -12.09 -23.42 -17.69
CA GLY A 537 -13.31 -23.83 -18.38
C GLY A 537 -13.91 -25.15 -17.91
N GLU A 538 -13.20 -25.94 -17.10
CA GLU A 538 -13.72 -27.20 -16.54
C GLU A 538 -14.41 -26.95 -15.19
N THR A 539 -15.56 -27.56 -14.98
CA THR A 539 -16.33 -27.40 -13.74
C THR A 539 -15.61 -28.02 -12.55
N VAL A 540 -15.50 -27.28 -11.46
CA VAL A 540 -14.93 -27.73 -10.20
C VAL A 540 -15.90 -27.55 -9.04
N ALA A 541 -15.67 -28.27 -7.94
CA ALA A 541 -16.58 -28.30 -6.81
C ALA A 541 -16.36 -27.15 -5.82
N MET A 542 -17.44 -26.64 -5.24
CA MET A 542 -17.40 -25.79 -4.03
C MET A 542 -17.09 -26.62 -2.78
N ASN A 543 -16.80 -25.92 -1.69
CA ASN A 543 -16.59 -26.53 -0.36
C ASN A 543 -15.46 -27.57 -0.34
N THR A 544 -14.52 -27.46 -1.26
CA THR A 544 -13.38 -28.37 -1.43
C THR A 544 -12.11 -27.54 -1.60
N ALA A 545 -11.00 -28.00 -1.00
CA ALA A 545 -9.69 -27.42 -1.23
C ALA A 545 -9.20 -27.77 -2.65
N LEU A 546 -9.03 -26.76 -3.50
CA LEU A 546 -8.67 -26.85 -4.91
C LEU A 546 -7.27 -26.30 -5.14
N LEU A 547 -6.42 -27.07 -5.83
CA LEU A 547 -5.13 -26.57 -6.34
C LEU A 547 -5.37 -25.79 -7.64
N ILE A 548 -4.91 -24.58 -7.68
CA ILE A 548 -4.91 -23.70 -8.86
C ILE A 548 -3.47 -23.59 -9.35
N PRO A 549 -3.12 -24.15 -10.49
CA PRO A 549 -1.77 -24.03 -11.05
C PRO A 549 -1.47 -22.59 -11.50
N ALA A 550 -0.20 -22.23 -11.50
CA ALA A 550 0.27 -20.97 -12.09
C ALA A 550 -0.18 -20.83 -13.54
N GLY A 551 -0.67 -19.65 -13.92
CA GLY A 551 -1.23 -19.35 -15.24
C GLY A 551 -2.71 -19.75 -15.41
N ALA A 552 -3.29 -20.49 -14.47
CA ALA A 552 -4.68 -20.93 -14.57
C ALA A 552 -5.68 -19.82 -14.28
N THR A 553 -6.87 -19.98 -14.87
CA THR A 553 -7.98 -19.03 -14.74
C THR A 553 -9.11 -19.68 -13.95
N LEU A 554 -9.49 -19.08 -12.82
CA LEU A 554 -10.65 -19.48 -12.02
C LEU A 554 -11.80 -18.51 -12.29
N SER A 555 -12.93 -19.03 -12.76
CA SER A 555 -14.17 -18.26 -12.98
C SER A 555 -15.21 -18.62 -11.93
N LEU A 556 -15.77 -17.60 -11.30
CA LEU A 556 -16.91 -17.71 -10.42
C LEU A 556 -18.12 -17.10 -11.15
N GLY A 557 -19.13 -17.90 -11.41
CA GLY A 557 -20.29 -17.49 -12.19
C GLY A 557 -21.28 -16.61 -11.41
N THR A 558 -22.58 -16.81 -11.62
CA THR A 558 -23.66 -16.10 -10.93
C THR A 558 -24.35 -17.04 -9.96
N ILE A 559 -24.62 -16.58 -8.73
CA ILE A 559 -25.33 -17.33 -7.71
C ILE A 559 -26.75 -17.63 -8.22
N GLY A 560 -27.04 -18.93 -8.37
CA GLY A 560 -28.34 -19.44 -8.72
C GLY A 560 -29.07 -20.00 -7.50
N GLY A 561 -30.37 -19.83 -7.41
CA GLY A 561 -31.13 -20.36 -6.26
C GLY A 561 -31.04 -19.48 -5.01
N ALA A 562 -31.05 -20.08 -3.82
CA ALA A 562 -31.06 -19.39 -2.54
C ALA A 562 -29.69 -18.86 -2.15
N GLY A 563 -29.67 -17.72 -1.44
CA GLY A 563 -28.41 -17.07 -0.99
C GLY A 563 -27.96 -15.91 -1.88
N ALA A 564 -27.03 -15.10 -1.38
CA ALA A 564 -26.58 -13.87 -2.01
C ALA A 564 -25.05 -13.72 -2.03
N ARG A 565 -24.31 -14.42 -1.16
CA ARG A 565 -22.86 -14.26 -1.02
C ARG A 565 -22.11 -15.58 -0.98
N SER A 566 -20.97 -15.57 -1.68
CA SER A 566 -19.97 -16.63 -1.65
C SER A 566 -18.61 -16.04 -1.23
N TYR A 567 -17.72 -16.89 -0.73
CA TYR A 567 -16.41 -16.47 -0.24
C TYR A 567 -15.33 -17.29 -0.92
N LEU A 568 -14.31 -16.60 -1.46
CA LEU A 568 -13.10 -17.23 -1.96
C LEU A 568 -11.99 -17.03 -0.93
N CYS A 569 -11.61 -18.11 -0.25
CA CYS A 569 -10.49 -18.17 0.65
C CYS A 569 -9.26 -18.73 -0.08
N VAL A 570 -8.08 -18.20 0.24
CA VAL A 570 -6.78 -18.66 -0.28
C VAL A 570 -5.94 -19.18 0.88
N ARG A 571 -5.18 -20.25 0.69
CA ARG A 571 -4.29 -20.77 1.74
C ARG A 571 -3.26 -19.73 2.15
N GLY A 572 -3.18 -19.45 3.46
CA GLY A 572 -2.38 -18.39 4.05
C GLY A 572 -3.05 -17.00 4.04
N GLY A 573 -4.26 -16.87 3.49
CA GLY A 573 -5.03 -15.63 3.43
C GLY A 573 -4.52 -14.62 2.39
N LEU A 574 -5.26 -13.54 2.17
CA LEU A 574 -4.87 -12.45 1.29
C LEU A 574 -3.90 -11.51 2.01
N GLN A 575 -2.84 -11.11 1.30
CA GLN A 575 -1.85 -10.15 1.79
C GLN A 575 -2.28 -8.72 1.46
N VAL A 576 -3.14 -8.15 2.30
CA VAL A 576 -3.54 -6.74 2.25
C VAL A 576 -3.19 -6.07 3.57
N PRO A 577 -3.00 -4.73 3.60
CA PRO A 577 -2.64 -4.01 4.82
C PRO A 577 -3.72 -4.15 5.90
N ASP A 578 -3.29 -4.18 7.15
CA ASP A 578 -4.17 -3.90 8.29
C ASP A 578 -4.46 -2.41 8.37
N TYR A 579 -5.72 -2.07 8.54
CA TYR A 579 -6.17 -0.70 8.82
C TYR A 579 -7.06 -0.70 10.05
N LEU A 580 -6.59 -0.05 11.11
CA LEU A 580 -7.25 -0.07 12.43
C LEU A 580 -7.52 -1.51 12.93
N GLY A 581 -6.53 -2.41 12.77
CA GLY A 581 -6.59 -3.79 13.26
C GLY A 581 -7.43 -4.76 12.43
N SER A 582 -7.83 -4.41 11.19
CA SER A 582 -8.60 -5.28 10.30
C SER A 582 -8.21 -5.07 8.84
N LYS A 583 -8.36 -6.13 8.05
CA LYS A 583 -8.20 -6.15 6.58
C LYS A 583 -9.50 -5.95 5.84
N SER A 584 -10.60 -5.69 6.54
CA SER A 584 -11.93 -5.51 5.94
C SER A 584 -12.08 -4.20 5.20
N THR A 585 -12.71 -4.26 4.04
CA THR A 585 -13.08 -3.10 3.23
C THR A 585 -14.32 -2.42 3.79
N PHE A 586 -14.24 -1.12 4.04
CA PHE A 586 -15.39 -0.25 4.27
C PHE A 586 -15.56 0.70 3.09
N THR A 587 -16.46 0.38 2.18
CA THR A 587 -16.59 1.07 0.89
C THR A 587 -17.10 2.51 1.00
N LEU A 588 -17.94 2.83 2.01
CA LEU A 588 -18.42 4.19 2.24
C LEU A 588 -17.32 5.11 2.76
N GLY A 589 -16.47 4.59 3.66
CA GLY A 589 -15.32 5.32 4.18
C GLY A 589 -14.10 5.28 3.26
N GLN A 590 -14.11 4.45 2.20
CA GLN A 590 -13.02 4.29 1.24
C GLN A 590 -11.68 3.86 1.87
N PHE A 591 -11.71 2.95 2.85
CA PHE A 591 -10.52 2.43 3.50
C PHE A 591 -10.61 0.91 3.78
N GLY A 592 -9.46 0.32 4.11
CA GLY A 592 -9.29 -1.11 4.35
C GLY A 592 -9.32 -1.95 3.06
N GLY A 593 -9.05 -3.24 3.18
CA GLY A 593 -9.03 -4.17 2.07
C GLY A 593 -8.11 -3.76 0.92
N HIS A 594 -8.59 -3.93 -0.30
CA HIS A 594 -7.88 -3.51 -1.51
C HIS A 594 -8.31 -2.10 -1.91
N GLY A 595 -7.57 -1.09 -1.46
CA GLY A 595 -7.79 0.31 -1.82
C GLY A 595 -9.12 0.90 -1.36
N GLY A 596 -9.75 0.38 -0.29
CA GLY A 596 -10.98 0.91 0.29
C GLY A 596 -12.23 0.73 -0.58
N ARG A 597 -12.21 -0.13 -1.58
CA ARG A 597 -13.26 -0.28 -2.59
C ARG A 597 -13.48 -1.74 -3.01
N ALA A 598 -14.56 -1.98 -3.73
CA ALA A 598 -14.73 -3.23 -4.47
C ALA A 598 -13.64 -3.38 -5.55
N LEU A 599 -13.28 -4.62 -5.84
CA LEU A 599 -12.29 -4.96 -6.87
C LEU A 599 -12.75 -4.50 -8.26
N ARG A 600 -11.77 -4.23 -9.11
CA ARG A 600 -11.96 -3.86 -10.52
C ARG A 600 -11.10 -4.74 -11.41
N ALA A 601 -11.43 -4.81 -12.69
CA ALA A 601 -10.56 -5.43 -13.67
C ALA A 601 -9.19 -4.72 -13.68
N GLY A 602 -8.13 -5.51 -13.66
CA GLY A 602 -6.76 -5.04 -13.58
C GLY A 602 -6.15 -5.00 -12.17
N ASP A 603 -6.95 -5.17 -11.10
CA ASP A 603 -6.41 -5.29 -9.75
C ASP A 603 -5.56 -6.55 -9.60
N VAL A 604 -4.48 -6.42 -8.84
CA VAL A 604 -3.56 -7.52 -8.49
C VAL A 604 -3.59 -7.69 -6.98
N LEU A 605 -3.83 -8.92 -6.53
CA LEU A 605 -3.82 -9.25 -5.11
C LEU A 605 -2.69 -10.22 -4.80
N HIS A 606 -1.99 -9.94 -3.71
CA HIS A 606 -0.87 -10.74 -3.25
C HIS A 606 -1.32 -11.86 -2.33
N VAL A 607 -0.68 -13.02 -2.46
CA VAL A 607 -0.89 -14.21 -1.63
C VAL A 607 0.46 -14.71 -1.10
N PRO A 608 0.50 -15.46 0.00
CA PRO A 608 1.75 -16.07 0.46
C PRO A 608 2.26 -17.10 -0.55
N ALA A 609 3.58 -17.30 -0.58
CA ALA A 609 4.17 -18.40 -1.32
C ALA A 609 3.61 -19.73 -0.79
N LEU A 610 3.17 -20.61 -1.70
CA LEU A 610 2.56 -21.88 -1.35
C LEU A 610 3.64 -22.86 -0.85
N THR A 611 3.57 -23.22 0.42
CA THR A 611 4.47 -24.20 1.06
C THR A 611 3.86 -25.59 1.18
N ASP A 612 2.52 -25.69 1.13
CA ASP A 612 1.77 -26.93 1.24
C ASP A 612 0.70 -27.01 0.15
N GLN A 613 0.81 -28.00 -0.73
CA GLN A 613 -0.10 -28.26 -1.84
C GLN A 613 -1.19 -29.29 -1.50
N SER A 614 -1.37 -29.64 -0.23
CA SER A 614 -2.38 -30.62 0.18
C SER A 614 -3.77 -30.16 -0.23
N VAL A 615 -4.51 -31.06 -0.88
CA VAL A 615 -5.87 -30.84 -1.38
C VAL A 615 -6.75 -32.06 -1.05
N GLY A 616 -8.06 -31.94 -1.28
CA GLY A 616 -9.00 -33.06 -1.11
C GLY A 616 -9.76 -33.03 0.21
N GLU A 617 -9.45 -32.12 1.13
CA GLU A 617 -10.36 -31.85 2.24
C GLU A 617 -11.65 -31.23 1.69
N GLN A 618 -12.77 -31.70 2.18
CA GLN A 618 -14.10 -31.27 1.77
C GLN A 618 -14.98 -31.02 3.00
N LEU A 619 -15.74 -29.93 2.97
CA LEU A 619 -16.77 -29.71 3.96
C LEU A 619 -17.97 -30.65 3.74
N PRO A 620 -18.68 -31.03 4.80
CA PRO A 620 -19.95 -31.74 4.66
C PRO A 620 -20.95 -30.94 3.82
N ALA A 621 -21.92 -31.60 3.22
CA ALA A 621 -22.96 -30.94 2.44
C ALA A 621 -23.67 -29.87 3.30
N ILE A 622 -23.68 -28.63 2.82
CA ILE A 622 -24.37 -27.54 3.50
C ILE A 622 -25.86 -27.67 3.18
N ALA A 623 -26.70 -27.63 4.23
CA ALA A 623 -28.16 -27.70 4.07
C ALA A 623 -28.64 -26.53 3.19
N GLU A 624 -29.61 -26.82 2.31
CA GLU A 624 -30.27 -25.80 1.50
C GLU A 624 -30.95 -24.75 2.38
N LEU A 625 -30.83 -23.50 1.99
CA LEU A 625 -31.48 -22.41 2.69
C LEU A 625 -32.99 -22.47 2.46
N PRO A 626 -33.84 -22.41 3.52
CA PRO A 626 -35.30 -22.54 3.36
C PRO A 626 -35.89 -21.32 2.64
N ALA A 627 -37.03 -21.48 1.99
CA ALA A 627 -37.74 -20.43 1.25
C ALA A 627 -38.17 -19.25 2.14
N VAL A 628 -38.49 -19.52 3.41
CA VAL A 628 -38.70 -18.49 4.44
C VAL A 628 -37.61 -18.62 5.49
N ARG A 629 -36.80 -17.59 5.64
CA ARG A 629 -35.72 -17.54 6.61
C ARG A 629 -36.29 -17.35 8.00
N GLN A 630 -36.06 -18.28 8.90
CA GLN A 630 -36.35 -18.12 10.30
C GLN A 630 -35.16 -17.46 10.98
N ILE A 631 -35.26 -16.16 11.32
CA ILE A 631 -34.22 -15.39 11.98
C ILE A 631 -34.58 -15.22 13.44
N ARG A 632 -33.76 -15.75 14.34
CA ARG A 632 -33.99 -15.67 15.80
C ARG A 632 -33.52 -14.34 16.32
N VAL A 633 -34.29 -13.77 17.22
CA VAL A 633 -34.11 -12.43 17.78
C VAL A 633 -34.32 -12.39 19.29
N ILE A 634 -33.61 -11.50 19.96
CA ILE A 634 -33.92 -11.03 21.30
C ILE A 634 -34.91 -9.87 21.18
N TYR A 635 -35.96 -9.88 21.98
CA TYR A 635 -36.93 -8.80 22.07
C TYR A 635 -36.33 -7.60 22.80
N GLY A 636 -36.40 -6.43 22.19
CA GLY A 636 -35.82 -5.17 22.68
C GLY A 636 -34.72 -4.58 21.79
N PRO A 637 -34.24 -3.40 22.15
CA PRO A 637 -34.49 -2.64 23.38
C PRO A 637 -35.83 -1.91 23.46
N HIS A 638 -36.51 -1.54 22.33
CA HIS A 638 -37.64 -0.64 22.29
C HIS A 638 -38.93 -1.41 21.89
N GLY A 639 -39.65 -1.91 22.85
CA GLY A 639 -40.83 -2.77 22.64
C GLY A 639 -42.18 -2.15 22.97
N ALA A 640 -43.19 -2.99 23.07
CA ALA A 640 -44.51 -2.67 23.61
C ALA A 640 -44.49 -2.76 25.16
N PRO A 641 -45.34 -1.98 25.89
CA PRO A 641 -46.31 -1.02 25.37
C PRO A 641 -45.75 0.39 25.18
N GLU A 642 -44.45 0.59 25.29
CA GLU A 642 -43.82 1.93 25.34
C GLU A 642 -43.77 2.61 23.96
N TYR A 643 -43.48 1.85 22.91
CA TYR A 643 -43.32 2.36 21.56
C TYR A 643 -44.34 1.81 20.58
N PHE A 644 -44.65 0.52 20.66
CA PHE A 644 -45.56 -0.20 19.78
C PHE A 644 -46.78 -0.71 20.57
N THR A 645 -47.91 -0.91 19.86
CA THR A 645 -49.01 -1.66 20.46
C THR A 645 -48.67 -3.13 20.61
N GLU A 646 -49.21 -3.80 21.63
CA GLU A 646 -49.02 -5.26 21.79
C GLU A 646 -49.54 -6.04 20.58
N ASN A 647 -50.65 -5.57 19.97
CA ASN A 647 -51.24 -6.14 18.77
C ASN A 647 -50.26 -6.12 17.59
N TYR A 648 -49.56 -4.98 17.40
CA TYR A 648 -48.59 -4.89 16.35
C TYR A 648 -47.36 -5.78 16.57
N ILE A 649 -46.90 -5.93 17.79
CA ILE A 649 -45.76 -6.83 18.08
C ILE A 649 -46.15 -8.28 17.76
N GLY A 650 -47.39 -8.69 18.02
CA GLY A 650 -47.95 -9.97 17.54
C GLY A 650 -47.88 -10.09 16.00
N THR A 651 -48.38 -9.06 15.30
CA THR A 651 -48.35 -8.99 13.83
C THR A 651 -46.91 -9.04 13.29
N PHE A 652 -45.97 -8.34 13.95
CA PHE A 652 -44.56 -8.31 13.55
C PHE A 652 -43.92 -9.71 13.49
N PHE A 653 -44.18 -10.56 14.48
CA PHE A 653 -43.64 -11.91 14.54
C PHE A 653 -44.39 -12.93 13.65
N GLU A 654 -45.66 -12.68 13.36
CA GLU A 654 -46.45 -13.52 12.47
C GLU A 654 -46.18 -13.25 10.98
N THR A 655 -45.64 -12.06 10.69
CA THR A 655 -45.42 -11.59 9.32
C THR A 655 -44.23 -12.30 8.66
N GLN A 656 -44.43 -12.71 7.40
CA GLN A 656 -43.32 -13.04 6.49
C GLN A 656 -42.89 -11.79 5.73
N TRP A 657 -41.88 -11.13 6.28
CA TRP A 657 -41.31 -9.90 5.73
C TRP A 657 -40.60 -10.17 4.43
N GLU A 658 -40.77 -9.30 3.43
CA GLU A 658 -40.08 -9.42 2.15
C GLU A 658 -38.84 -8.51 2.10
N VAL A 659 -37.70 -9.05 1.65
CA VAL A 659 -36.46 -8.28 1.48
C VAL A 659 -36.58 -7.31 0.31
N HIS A 660 -36.39 -6.03 0.58
CA HIS A 660 -36.49 -4.96 -0.41
C HIS A 660 -35.22 -4.95 -1.30
N PHE A 661 -35.38 -4.56 -2.58
CA PHE A 661 -34.24 -4.53 -3.53
C PHE A 661 -33.13 -3.54 -3.14
N ASN A 662 -33.44 -2.49 -2.40
CA ASN A 662 -32.47 -1.51 -1.91
C ASN A 662 -31.89 -1.96 -0.54
N SER A 663 -31.30 -3.15 -0.52
CA SER A 663 -30.61 -3.72 0.64
C SER A 663 -29.11 -3.81 0.36
N SER A 664 -28.29 -3.58 1.37
CA SER A 664 -26.82 -3.55 1.26
C SER A 664 -26.14 -4.07 2.53
N ARG A 665 -24.82 -3.96 2.60
CA ARG A 665 -24.04 -4.25 3.81
C ARG A 665 -24.37 -3.30 4.98
N THR A 666 -24.88 -2.09 4.70
CA THR A 666 -25.34 -1.14 5.71
C THR A 666 -26.61 -1.61 6.41
N GLY A 667 -27.54 -2.21 5.66
CA GLY A 667 -28.78 -2.74 6.21
C GLY A 667 -29.66 -3.44 5.19
N VAL A 668 -30.42 -4.43 5.69
CA VAL A 668 -31.40 -5.20 4.93
C VAL A 668 -32.79 -4.61 5.18
N ARG A 669 -33.34 -3.93 4.18
CA ARG A 669 -34.68 -3.30 4.26
C ARG A 669 -35.76 -4.33 4.05
N LEU A 670 -36.86 -4.22 4.80
CA LEU A 670 -37.98 -5.15 4.74
C LEU A 670 -39.28 -4.45 4.37
N ILE A 671 -40.15 -5.17 3.64
CA ILE A 671 -41.49 -4.76 3.25
C ILE A 671 -42.49 -5.60 4.02
N GLY A 672 -43.48 -4.97 4.68
CA GLY A 672 -44.52 -5.63 5.41
C GLY A 672 -45.56 -4.65 5.98
N PRO A 673 -46.35 -5.09 6.98
CA PRO A 673 -47.37 -4.25 7.59
C PRO A 673 -46.83 -3.00 8.26
N LYS A 674 -47.55 -1.91 8.15
CA LYS A 674 -47.18 -0.67 8.87
C LYS A 674 -47.31 -0.84 10.36
N PRO A 675 -46.41 -0.18 11.16
CA PRO A 675 -46.50 -0.22 12.61
C PRO A 675 -47.75 0.46 13.17
N GLU A 676 -48.25 -0.09 14.28
CA GLU A 676 -49.22 0.59 15.14
C GLU A 676 -48.44 1.21 16.31
N TRP A 677 -48.26 2.54 16.20
CA TRP A 677 -47.51 3.29 17.17
C TRP A 677 -48.37 3.65 18.39
N VAL A 678 -47.79 3.60 19.59
CA VAL A 678 -48.46 4.09 20.85
C VAL A 678 -48.38 5.60 20.91
N ARG A 679 -47.32 6.20 20.38
CA ARG A 679 -47.11 7.66 20.37
C ARG A 679 -47.96 8.29 19.27
N ALA A 680 -49.04 8.98 19.65
CA ALA A 680 -49.95 9.63 18.70
C ALA A 680 -49.48 11.04 18.27
N ASP A 681 -48.58 11.65 19.03
CA ASP A 681 -48.12 13.03 18.90
C ASP A 681 -46.72 13.17 18.25
N GLY A 682 -46.15 12.07 17.82
CA GLY A 682 -44.80 11.99 17.22
C GLY A 682 -43.74 11.39 18.13
N GLY A 683 -42.51 11.42 17.72
CA GLY A 683 -41.35 10.88 18.42
C GLY A 683 -40.65 11.90 19.34
N GLU A 684 -39.64 11.43 20.07
CA GLU A 684 -38.86 12.31 20.98
C GLU A 684 -38.04 13.37 20.21
N ALA A 685 -37.52 12.99 19.05
CA ALA A 685 -36.59 13.81 18.24
C ALA A 685 -37.11 14.13 16.86
N GLY A 686 -38.44 14.17 16.68
CA GLY A 686 -39.01 14.47 15.39
C GLY A 686 -40.52 14.24 15.31
N LEU A 687 -41.11 14.48 14.12
CA LEU A 687 -42.54 14.37 13.92
C LEU A 687 -43.06 12.93 13.74
N HIS A 688 -42.15 11.97 13.46
CA HIS A 688 -42.58 10.57 13.26
C HIS A 688 -42.46 9.78 14.57
N PRO A 689 -43.41 8.92 14.91
CA PRO A 689 -43.41 8.11 16.14
C PRO A 689 -42.20 7.18 16.29
N SER A 690 -41.52 6.81 15.18
CA SER A 690 -40.30 6.01 15.22
C SER A 690 -39.07 6.74 15.74
N ASN A 691 -39.12 8.07 15.81
CA ASN A 691 -37.97 8.88 16.15
C ASN A 691 -37.72 8.91 17.67
N ILE A 692 -36.48 8.67 18.05
CA ILE A 692 -35.94 8.85 19.39
C ILE A 692 -34.67 9.70 19.34
N HIS A 693 -34.17 10.17 20.48
CA HIS A 693 -32.85 10.79 20.54
C HIS A 693 -31.77 9.78 20.16
N ASP A 694 -30.68 10.29 19.60
CA ASP A 694 -29.55 9.44 19.13
C ASP A 694 -29.16 8.40 20.17
N ASN A 695 -29.26 7.17 19.74
CA ASN A 695 -29.09 5.98 20.55
C ASN A 695 -28.10 5.03 19.86
N PRO A 696 -27.21 4.33 20.60
CA PRO A 696 -26.30 3.35 20.02
C PRO A 696 -27.05 2.13 19.48
N TYR A 697 -26.62 1.65 18.33
CA TYR A 697 -27.18 0.45 17.69
C TYR A 697 -26.26 -0.76 17.86
N ALA A 698 -26.88 -1.95 17.86
CA ALA A 698 -26.18 -3.21 17.69
C ALA A 698 -26.26 -3.67 16.23
N ILE A 699 -25.26 -4.44 15.77
CA ILE A 699 -25.39 -5.17 14.50
C ILE A 699 -26.55 -6.16 14.65
N GLY A 700 -27.40 -6.23 13.62
CA GLY A 700 -28.60 -7.06 13.66
C GLY A 700 -29.79 -6.42 14.35
N ALA A 701 -29.67 -5.20 14.91
CA ALA A 701 -30.85 -4.46 15.37
C ALA A 701 -31.78 -4.19 14.21
N VAL A 702 -33.09 -4.36 14.43
CA VAL A 702 -34.13 -4.04 13.44
C VAL A 702 -34.67 -2.66 13.78
N ASP A 703 -34.18 -1.64 13.11
CA ASP A 703 -34.64 -0.27 13.27
C ASP A 703 -35.84 0.03 12.39
N PHE A 704 -36.69 0.94 12.85
CA PHE A 704 -37.81 1.43 12.05
C PHE A 704 -37.50 2.83 11.50
N THR A 705 -36.95 2.89 10.33
CA THR A 705 -36.78 4.16 9.61
C THR A 705 -38.15 4.60 9.04
N GLY A 706 -38.87 5.40 9.82
CA GLY A 706 -40.32 5.65 9.58
C GLY A 706 -41.12 4.37 9.81
N ASP A 707 -41.91 3.98 8.82
CA ASP A 707 -42.76 2.76 8.87
C ASP A 707 -42.02 1.50 8.30
N MET A 708 -40.75 1.63 7.88
CA MET A 708 -40.03 0.55 7.24
C MET A 708 -38.98 -0.04 8.17
N PRO A 709 -39.00 -1.35 8.46
CA PRO A 709 -37.97 -1.97 9.24
C PRO A 709 -36.72 -2.26 8.40
N VAL A 710 -35.56 -2.03 9.01
CA VAL A 710 -34.23 -2.26 8.44
C VAL A 710 -33.39 -3.07 9.42
N ILE A 711 -32.90 -4.22 9.03
CA ILE A 711 -31.94 -4.99 9.83
C ILE A 711 -30.56 -4.41 9.59
N LEU A 712 -29.93 -3.86 10.62
CA LEU A 712 -28.62 -3.22 10.50
C LEU A 712 -27.51 -4.23 10.25
N GLY A 713 -26.69 -3.97 9.24
CA GLY A 713 -25.57 -4.81 8.83
C GLY A 713 -24.23 -4.35 9.44
N PRO A 714 -23.12 -5.06 9.10
CA PRO A 714 -21.81 -4.77 9.67
C PRO A 714 -21.18 -3.44 9.19
N ASP A 715 -21.72 -2.83 8.13
CA ASP A 715 -21.36 -1.47 7.67
C ASP A 715 -22.43 -0.44 8.09
N GLY A 716 -23.32 -0.79 9.01
CA GLY A 716 -24.38 0.06 9.54
C GLY A 716 -23.86 1.20 10.42
N PRO A 717 -24.72 2.18 10.75
CA PRO A 717 -24.36 3.28 11.64
C PRO A 717 -24.25 2.79 13.09
N SER A 718 -23.31 3.37 13.83
CA SER A 718 -23.16 3.10 15.27
C SER A 718 -24.20 3.80 16.13
N LEU A 719 -24.71 4.92 15.65
CA LEU A 719 -25.71 5.77 16.30
C LEU A 719 -26.85 6.08 15.35
N GLY A 720 -28.03 6.22 15.88
CA GLY A 720 -29.19 6.71 15.14
C GLY A 720 -30.40 6.99 16.03
N GLY A 721 -31.38 7.60 15.44
CA GLY A 721 -32.58 8.10 16.13
C GLY A 721 -33.85 7.30 15.85
N PHE A 722 -33.79 5.96 15.79
CA PHE A 722 -34.93 5.14 15.49
C PHE A 722 -35.12 3.98 16.49
N VAL A 723 -36.35 3.65 16.74
CA VAL A 723 -36.71 2.55 17.67
C VAL A 723 -36.40 1.18 17.09
N CYS A 724 -35.93 0.28 17.94
CA CYS A 724 -35.57 -1.11 17.58
C CYS A 724 -36.33 -2.10 18.45
N PRO A 725 -37.41 -2.75 17.96
CA PRO A 725 -38.17 -3.71 18.75
C PRO A 725 -37.47 -5.07 18.97
N VAL A 726 -36.52 -5.41 18.09
CA VAL A 726 -35.79 -6.69 18.18
C VAL A 726 -34.36 -6.54 17.70
N THR A 727 -33.48 -7.44 18.14
CA THR A 727 -32.11 -7.57 17.65
C THR A 727 -31.80 -9.04 17.32
N VAL A 728 -31.26 -9.30 16.15
CA VAL A 728 -30.85 -10.65 15.70
C VAL A 728 -29.77 -11.19 16.62
N ILE A 729 -29.89 -12.48 17.02
CA ILE A 729 -28.88 -13.12 17.86
C ILE A 729 -27.58 -13.38 17.06
N GLU A 730 -26.45 -13.40 17.74
CA GLU A 730 -25.14 -13.60 17.12
C GLU A 730 -25.07 -14.87 16.25
N ALA A 731 -25.66 -15.97 16.72
CA ALA A 731 -25.72 -17.23 16.00
C ALA A 731 -26.44 -17.16 14.63
N ASP A 732 -27.27 -16.13 14.38
CA ASP A 732 -28.04 -15.97 13.15
C ASP A 732 -27.59 -14.77 12.28
N LEU A 733 -26.64 -13.94 12.72
CA LEU A 733 -26.16 -12.79 11.95
C LEU A 733 -25.66 -13.18 10.56
N TRP A 734 -25.05 -14.34 10.41
CA TRP A 734 -24.60 -14.86 9.11
C TRP A 734 -25.71 -14.96 8.06
N GLN A 735 -26.97 -15.19 8.48
CA GLN A 735 -28.11 -15.30 7.59
C GLN A 735 -28.37 -13.99 6.82
N LEU A 736 -28.03 -12.83 7.40
CA LEU A 736 -28.17 -11.52 6.74
C LEU A 736 -27.32 -11.46 5.45
N GLY A 737 -26.17 -12.11 5.47
CA GLY A 737 -25.30 -12.23 4.30
C GLY A 737 -25.89 -13.04 3.15
N GLN A 738 -26.89 -13.86 3.43
CA GLN A 738 -27.52 -14.74 2.45
C GLN A 738 -28.91 -14.29 2.01
N LEU A 739 -29.33 -13.08 2.42
CA LEU A 739 -30.60 -12.47 2.02
C LEU A 739 -30.42 -11.67 0.71
N LYS A 740 -31.38 -11.83 -0.19
CA LYS A 740 -31.50 -11.05 -1.43
C LYS A 740 -32.92 -10.55 -1.66
N ALA A 741 -33.09 -9.60 -2.56
CA ALA A 741 -34.40 -9.06 -2.92
C ALA A 741 -35.44 -10.14 -3.21
N GLY A 742 -36.60 -10.01 -2.61
CA GLY A 742 -37.72 -10.93 -2.73
C GLY A 742 -37.69 -12.14 -1.78
N ASP A 743 -36.60 -12.41 -1.07
CA ASP A 743 -36.55 -13.45 -0.03
C ASP A 743 -37.53 -13.11 1.09
N LYS A 744 -38.05 -14.15 1.75
CA LYS A 744 -38.96 -13.99 2.89
C LYS A 744 -38.22 -14.26 4.22
N VAL A 745 -38.48 -13.39 5.19
CA VAL A 745 -37.92 -13.46 6.55
C VAL A 745 -39.09 -13.50 7.55
N GLN A 746 -38.99 -14.40 8.51
CA GLN A 746 -39.86 -14.39 9.68
C GLN A 746 -39.04 -14.37 10.96
N PHE A 747 -39.28 -13.42 11.83
CA PHE A 747 -38.59 -13.31 13.09
C PHE A 747 -39.14 -14.28 14.13
N GLN A 748 -38.23 -14.89 14.89
CA GLN A 748 -38.55 -15.83 15.94
C GLN A 748 -37.94 -15.35 17.26
N PRO A 749 -38.76 -14.94 18.24
CA PRO A 749 -38.23 -14.51 19.52
C PRO A 749 -37.67 -15.68 20.31
N VAL A 750 -36.52 -15.48 20.94
CA VAL A 750 -35.88 -16.46 21.84
C VAL A 750 -35.39 -15.74 23.09
N ASP A 751 -35.20 -16.48 24.17
CA ASP A 751 -34.55 -15.94 25.36
C ASP A 751 -33.03 -15.95 25.25
N ILE A 752 -32.35 -15.16 26.09
CA ILE A 752 -30.89 -15.00 26.08
C ILE A 752 -30.16 -16.33 26.36
N LYS A 753 -30.74 -17.23 27.16
CA LYS A 753 -30.12 -18.53 27.44
C LYS A 753 -30.13 -19.43 26.20
N THR A 754 -31.25 -19.41 25.45
CA THR A 754 -31.34 -20.10 24.17
C THR A 754 -30.38 -19.53 23.13
N ALA A 755 -30.32 -18.20 23.03
CA ALA A 755 -29.37 -17.52 22.13
C ALA A 755 -27.91 -17.95 22.39
N ARG A 756 -27.46 -17.87 23.63
CA ARG A 756 -26.13 -18.32 24.04
C ARG A 756 -25.84 -19.77 23.76
N THR A 757 -26.82 -20.65 24.03
CA THR A 757 -26.67 -22.07 23.74
C THR A 757 -26.46 -22.34 22.26
N LEU A 758 -27.10 -21.57 21.40
CA LEU A 758 -26.97 -21.66 19.96
C LEU A 758 -25.62 -21.15 19.48
N THR A 759 -25.13 -20.01 20.01
CA THR A 759 -23.81 -19.46 19.71
C THR A 759 -22.69 -20.44 20.10
N LEU A 760 -22.76 -21.04 21.30
CA LEU A 760 -21.78 -22.04 21.75
C LEU A 760 -21.79 -23.34 20.92
N LYS A 761 -22.93 -23.79 20.46
CA LYS A 761 -23.05 -24.99 19.59
C LYS A 761 -22.43 -24.72 18.22
N TRP A 762 -22.48 -23.48 17.79
CA TRP A 762 -22.05 -23.11 16.43
C TRP A 762 -20.57 -22.71 16.34
N ASN A 763 -19.71 -23.00 17.25
CA ASN A 763 -18.27 -22.74 17.12
C ASN A 763 -17.65 -23.68 16.06
N PRO A 764 -17.18 -23.17 14.88
CA PRO A 764 -16.67 -24.02 13.80
C PRO A 764 -15.44 -24.85 14.20
N CYS A 765 -14.64 -24.37 15.16
CA CYS A 765 -13.50 -25.13 15.69
C CYS A 765 -13.91 -26.37 16.46
N ARG A 766 -15.10 -26.40 17.07
CA ARG A 766 -15.64 -27.56 17.78
C ARG A 766 -16.39 -28.53 16.86
N SER A 767 -17.08 -28.03 15.85
CA SER A 767 -17.84 -28.85 14.90
C SER A 767 -16.95 -29.68 13.97
N ARG A 768 -15.70 -29.26 13.71
CA ARG A 768 -14.73 -30.01 12.91
C ARG A 768 -14.31 -31.35 13.59
N LEU A 769 -14.35 -31.40 14.91
CA LEU A 769 -13.97 -32.59 15.70
C LEU A 769 -15.11 -33.55 15.98
N ALA A 770 -16.38 -33.17 15.83
CA ALA A 770 -17.50 -33.92 16.31
C ALA A 770 -18.36 -34.62 15.25
N GLY A 771 -18.19 -34.34 13.95
CA GLY A 771 -19.05 -34.87 12.90
C GLY A 771 -20.55 -34.57 13.09
N ASP A 772 -20.85 -33.59 13.96
CA ASP A 772 -22.22 -33.28 14.30
C ASP A 772 -22.88 -32.53 13.14
N GLU A 773 -23.99 -33.12 12.66
CA GLU A 773 -24.87 -32.45 11.70
C GLU A 773 -25.22 -31.04 12.20
N VAL A 774 -24.77 -30.04 11.46
CA VAL A 774 -25.25 -28.66 11.62
C VAL A 774 -26.68 -28.59 11.06
N ASN A 775 -27.52 -29.42 11.57
CA ASN A 775 -28.94 -29.35 11.31
C ASN A 775 -29.50 -28.15 12.08
N ALA A 776 -30.14 -27.26 11.33
CA ALA A 776 -31.05 -26.31 11.92
C ALA A 776 -31.96 -27.09 12.87
N VAL A 777 -31.73 -26.95 14.17
CA VAL A 777 -32.64 -27.48 15.14
C VAL A 777 -34.00 -26.82 14.85
N PRO A 778 -35.03 -27.54 14.36
CA PRO A 778 -36.32 -26.94 14.21
C PRO A 778 -36.80 -26.66 15.61
N VAL A 779 -36.62 -25.45 16.07
CA VAL A 779 -37.30 -24.96 17.24
C VAL A 779 -38.76 -24.88 16.79
N ARG A 780 -39.55 -25.86 17.21
CA ARG A 780 -40.99 -25.85 17.00
C ARG A 780 -41.49 -24.51 17.54
N ALA A 781 -42.06 -23.68 16.66
CA ALA A 781 -42.60 -22.40 17.06
C ALA A 781 -43.49 -22.61 18.27
N PRO A 782 -43.24 -22.04 19.44
CA PRO A 782 -44.24 -22.04 20.50
C PRO A 782 -45.43 -21.26 19.94
N SER A 783 -46.63 -21.80 20.13
CA SER A 783 -47.82 -20.97 19.90
C SER A 783 -47.62 -19.64 20.63
N LEU A 784 -47.86 -18.55 19.94
CA LEU A 784 -47.71 -17.16 20.40
C LEU A 784 -48.59 -16.92 21.67
N ALA A 785 -48.25 -17.55 22.76
CA ALA A 785 -48.77 -17.27 24.05
C ALA A 785 -47.70 -16.48 24.77
N SER A 786 -47.97 -15.22 25.02
CA SER A 786 -47.57 -14.27 26.09
C SER A 786 -46.44 -14.62 27.09
N ARG A 787 -45.76 -15.75 27.00
CA ARG A 787 -44.73 -16.23 27.94
C ARG A 787 -43.26 -16.08 27.47
N LEU A 788 -43.02 -15.74 26.22
CA LEU A 788 -41.66 -15.60 25.67
C LEU A 788 -41.21 -14.15 25.48
N LEU A 789 -42.12 -13.20 25.42
CA LEU A 789 -41.78 -11.77 25.40
C LEU A 789 -41.56 -11.30 26.85
N GLN A 790 -40.41 -11.62 27.38
CA GLN A 790 -39.97 -11.00 28.64
C GLN A 790 -39.65 -9.51 28.36
N SER A 791 -39.91 -8.65 29.34
CA SER A 791 -39.51 -7.26 29.26
C SER A 791 -38.04 -7.17 28.85
N PRO A 792 -37.66 -6.31 27.88
CA PRO A 792 -36.26 -6.10 27.57
C PRO A 792 -35.44 -5.48 28.72
N VAL A 793 -36.15 -4.92 29.72
CA VAL A 793 -35.55 -4.32 30.91
C VAL A 793 -34.99 -5.39 31.84
N VAL A 794 -33.69 -5.36 32.09
CA VAL A 794 -32.98 -6.28 32.98
C VAL A 794 -32.45 -5.63 34.27
N LEU A 795 -32.44 -4.30 34.28
CA LEU A 795 -32.06 -3.48 35.46
C LEU A 795 -32.84 -2.17 35.40
N ASP A 796 -33.36 -1.68 36.55
CA ASP A 796 -33.99 -0.36 36.67
C ASP A 796 -33.61 0.19 38.05
N LEU A 797 -32.81 1.26 38.10
CA LEU A 797 -32.24 1.85 39.27
C LEU A 797 -32.53 3.35 39.33
N GLY A 798 -32.62 3.91 40.53
CA GLY A 798 -32.76 5.35 40.71
C GLY A 798 -34.14 5.89 40.38
N GLN A 799 -34.24 7.21 40.30
CA GLN A 799 -35.46 7.94 39.93
C GLN A 799 -35.09 9.25 39.23
N ASP A 800 -36.02 9.77 38.46
CA ASP A 800 -35.86 11.04 37.73
C ASP A 800 -34.53 11.08 36.93
N ASP A 801 -33.73 12.11 37.08
CA ASP A 801 -32.43 12.28 36.39
C ASP A 801 -31.36 11.28 36.78
N THR A 802 -31.55 10.55 37.87
CA THR A 802 -30.62 9.48 38.34
C THR A 802 -31.12 8.10 37.95
N ARG A 803 -32.21 7.99 37.21
CA ARG A 803 -32.73 6.72 36.74
C ARG A 803 -31.80 6.12 35.68
N LEU A 804 -31.42 4.85 35.86
CA LEU A 804 -30.68 4.05 34.88
C LEU A 804 -31.51 2.82 34.55
N VAL A 805 -31.82 2.65 33.27
CA VAL A 805 -32.51 1.48 32.78
C VAL A 805 -31.60 0.70 31.86
N ALA A 806 -31.29 -0.56 32.18
CA ALA A 806 -30.56 -1.45 31.30
C ALA A 806 -31.50 -2.34 30.49
N ARG A 807 -31.32 -2.32 29.16
CA ARG A 807 -32.16 -3.09 28.23
C ARG A 807 -31.30 -4.04 27.38
N LEU A 808 -31.84 -5.23 27.10
CA LEU A 808 -31.21 -6.14 26.15
C LEU A 808 -31.29 -5.56 24.73
N SER A 809 -30.13 -5.49 24.05
CA SER A 809 -30.01 -5.13 22.65
C SER A 809 -29.31 -6.28 21.90
N GLY A 810 -29.98 -7.43 21.83
CA GLY A 810 -29.40 -8.70 21.40
C GLY A 810 -28.80 -9.50 22.55
N ASP A 811 -28.01 -10.51 22.24
CA ASP A 811 -27.37 -11.41 23.19
C ASP A 811 -25.93 -11.02 23.56
N THR A 812 -25.36 -10.02 22.87
CA THR A 812 -23.98 -9.50 23.05
C THR A 812 -23.92 -8.01 23.39
N HIS A 813 -25.06 -7.33 23.47
CA HIS A 813 -25.11 -5.89 23.72
C HIS A 813 -26.10 -5.55 24.83
N LEU A 814 -25.71 -4.58 25.68
CA LEU A 814 -26.54 -4.04 26.75
C LEU A 814 -26.67 -2.53 26.56
N LEU A 815 -27.89 -2.06 26.36
CA LEU A 815 -28.20 -0.63 26.27
C LEU A 815 -28.54 -0.08 27.67
N LEU A 816 -27.84 0.95 28.09
CA LEU A 816 -28.01 1.70 29.34
C LEU A 816 -28.62 3.05 28.98
N GLU A 817 -29.85 3.32 29.42
CA GLU A 817 -30.55 4.60 29.23
C GLU A 817 -30.63 5.37 30.56
N ILE A 818 -30.38 6.67 30.51
CA ILE A 818 -30.26 7.54 31.70
C ILE A 818 -31.32 8.62 31.66
N GLY A 819 -32.06 8.77 32.76
CA GLY A 819 -33.05 9.82 32.99
C GLY A 819 -34.26 9.76 32.05
N ALA A 820 -34.91 10.90 31.89
CA ALA A 820 -36.06 11.08 31.02
C ALA A 820 -35.63 11.15 29.53
N PRO A 821 -36.52 10.86 28.56
CA PRO A 821 -36.25 10.96 27.13
C PRO A 821 -36.19 12.43 26.65
N GLU A 822 -35.29 13.20 27.17
CA GLU A 822 -35.08 14.63 26.93
C GLU A 822 -33.63 14.91 26.49
N LEU A 823 -33.43 15.95 25.68
CA LEU A 823 -32.09 16.48 25.36
C LEU A 823 -31.59 17.29 26.56
N ASP A 824 -30.83 16.65 27.40
CA ASP A 824 -30.24 17.26 28.59
C ASP A 824 -28.72 17.03 28.65
N LEU A 825 -27.97 18.11 28.90
CA LEU A 825 -26.52 18.07 28.96
C LEU A 825 -26.00 17.32 30.21
N VAL A 826 -26.73 17.34 31.29
CA VAL A 826 -26.37 16.62 32.51
C VAL A 826 -26.48 15.13 32.31
N LEU A 827 -27.55 14.67 31.63
CA LEU A 827 -27.70 13.26 31.24
C LEU A 827 -26.57 12.80 30.32
N ARG A 828 -26.15 13.64 29.37
CA ARG A 828 -25.00 13.35 28.49
C ARG A 828 -23.69 13.23 29.26
N PHE A 829 -23.46 14.11 30.23
CA PHE A 829 -22.27 14.02 31.09
C PHE A 829 -22.29 12.80 31.97
N ARG A 830 -23.43 12.39 32.48
CA ARG A 830 -23.57 11.14 33.28
C ARG A 830 -23.29 9.92 32.40
N ALA A 831 -23.78 9.88 31.16
CA ALA A 831 -23.46 8.82 30.22
C ALA A 831 -21.95 8.74 29.95
N HIS A 832 -21.30 9.89 29.81
CA HIS A 832 -19.84 9.96 29.60
C HIS A 832 -19.07 9.51 30.86
N ALA A 833 -19.49 9.95 32.03
CA ALA A 833 -18.85 9.55 33.30
C ALA A 833 -18.97 8.04 33.54
N LEU A 834 -20.13 7.45 33.26
CA LEU A 834 -20.29 6.00 33.32
C LEU A 834 -19.41 5.25 32.32
N MET A 835 -19.29 5.77 31.12
CA MET A 835 -18.37 5.22 30.12
C MET A 835 -16.93 5.22 30.63
N GLN A 836 -16.43 6.37 31.12
CA GLN A 836 -15.09 6.48 31.67
C GLN A 836 -14.86 5.55 32.88
N ALA A 837 -15.85 5.42 33.77
CA ALA A 837 -15.79 4.52 34.92
C ALA A 837 -15.64 3.06 34.49
N LEU A 838 -16.38 2.62 33.47
CA LEU A 838 -16.29 1.28 32.92
C LEU A 838 -14.98 1.06 32.14
N GLU A 839 -14.51 2.04 31.35
CA GLU A 839 -13.21 1.99 30.66
C GLU A 839 -12.04 1.83 31.62
N SER A 840 -12.06 2.58 32.74
CA SER A 840 -10.98 2.54 33.75
C SER A 840 -10.80 1.17 34.41
N LYS A 841 -11.82 0.32 34.36
CA LYS A 841 -11.77 -1.03 34.92
C LYS A 841 -11.12 -2.06 33.98
N HIS A 842 -10.89 -1.72 32.75
CA HIS A 842 -10.32 -2.64 31.75
C HIS A 842 -10.97 -4.04 31.81
N LEU A 843 -12.31 -4.07 31.79
CA LEU A 843 -13.09 -5.28 31.98
C LEU A 843 -12.80 -6.30 30.86
N HIS A 844 -12.27 -7.45 31.24
CA HIS A 844 -12.11 -8.55 30.33
C HIS A 844 -13.46 -9.01 29.80
N GLY A 845 -13.63 -9.05 28.48
CA GLY A 845 -14.88 -9.38 27.82
C GLY A 845 -15.72 -8.19 27.36
N VAL A 846 -15.37 -6.93 27.70
CA VAL A 846 -15.94 -5.74 27.04
C VAL A 846 -15.15 -5.49 25.74
N ILE A 847 -15.89 -5.36 24.63
CA ILE A 847 -15.34 -5.13 23.29
C ILE A 847 -15.37 -3.64 22.96
N ASP A 848 -16.53 -3.00 23.16
CA ASP A 848 -16.79 -1.60 22.82
C ASP A 848 -17.74 -0.93 23.82
N LEU A 849 -17.56 0.37 24.01
CA LEU A 849 -18.45 1.25 24.76
C LEU A 849 -18.87 2.39 23.84
N THR A 850 -20.13 2.41 23.43
CA THR A 850 -20.65 3.40 22.48
C THR A 850 -21.61 4.35 23.16
N PRO A 851 -21.24 5.65 23.34
CA PRO A 851 -22.12 6.62 23.98
C PRO A 851 -23.13 7.22 22.99
N GLY A 852 -24.40 7.24 23.39
CA GLY A 852 -25.44 8.08 22.78
C GLY A 852 -25.59 9.43 23.50
N ILE A 853 -26.69 10.13 23.27
CA ILE A 853 -26.97 11.40 23.94
C ILE A 853 -27.22 11.21 25.43
N ARG A 854 -28.15 10.33 25.79
CA ARG A 854 -28.50 9.95 27.15
C ARG A 854 -28.39 8.44 27.41
N SER A 855 -27.57 7.79 26.63
CA SER A 855 -27.44 6.33 26.66
C SER A 855 -25.99 5.92 26.49
N LEU A 856 -25.68 4.70 26.89
CA LEU A 856 -24.41 4.03 26.69
C LEU A 856 -24.69 2.58 26.32
N GLN A 857 -24.13 2.11 25.21
CA GLN A 857 -24.17 0.69 24.86
C GLN A 857 -22.88 0.00 25.20
N VAL A 858 -22.99 -1.14 25.85
CA VAL A 858 -21.88 -2.03 26.15
C VAL A 858 -21.95 -3.22 25.21
N HIS A 859 -20.95 -3.35 24.32
CA HIS A 859 -20.73 -4.57 23.53
C HIS A 859 -19.79 -5.48 24.31
N TYR A 860 -20.20 -6.71 24.60
CA TYR A 860 -19.45 -7.62 25.45
C TYR A 860 -19.52 -9.08 24.98
N GLN A 861 -18.58 -9.88 25.44
CA GLN A 861 -18.53 -11.33 25.22
C GLN A 861 -19.12 -12.06 26.42
N PRO A 862 -20.32 -12.64 26.32
CA PRO A 862 -21.02 -13.26 27.46
C PRO A 862 -20.29 -14.46 28.08
N GLU A 863 -19.39 -15.11 27.36
CA GLU A 863 -18.55 -16.20 27.84
C GLU A 863 -17.44 -15.74 28.78
N GLN A 864 -16.97 -14.50 28.62
CA GLN A 864 -15.91 -13.90 29.42
C GLN A 864 -16.47 -13.02 30.51
N LEU A 865 -17.58 -12.33 30.24
CA LEU A 865 -18.26 -11.44 31.18
C LEU A 865 -19.78 -11.78 31.20
N PRO A 866 -20.25 -12.65 32.08
CA PRO A 866 -21.65 -12.98 32.20
C PRO A 866 -22.54 -11.75 32.46
N LEU A 867 -23.76 -11.72 31.89
CA LEU A 867 -24.68 -10.58 32.05
C LEU A 867 -24.93 -10.18 33.51
N ALA A 868 -25.08 -11.13 34.44
CA ALA A 868 -25.30 -10.85 35.83
C ALA A 868 -24.11 -10.07 36.47
N ASP A 869 -22.88 -10.43 36.11
CA ASP A 869 -21.69 -9.78 36.58
C ASP A 869 -21.56 -8.37 35.97
N LEU A 870 -21.82 -8.22 34.68
CA LEU A 870 -21.87 -6.90 34.04
C LEU A 870 -22.92 -5.98 34.69
N LEU A 871 -24.13 -6.47 34.97
CA LEU A 871 -25.18 -5.69 35.61
C LEU A 871 -24.76 -5.28 37.04
N GLY A 872 -24.07 -6.16 37.79
CA GLY A 872 -23.55 -5.85 39.11
C GLY A 872 -22.48 -4.74 39.09
N ILE A 873 -21.57 -4.79 38.08
CA ILE A 873 -20.56 -3.77 37.87
C ILE A 873 -21.19 -2.43 37.47
N VAL A 874 -22.14 -2.44 36.53
CA VAL A 874 -22.85 -1.23 36.07
C VAL A 874 -23.58 -0.57 37.25
N ALA A 875 -24.30 -1.35 38.08
CA ALA A 875 -24.99 -0.82 39.25
C ALA A 875 -24.04 -0.15 40.27
N GLY A 876 -22.90 -0.80 40.56
CA GLY A 876 -21.90 -0.25 41.47
C GLY A 876 -21.27 1.04 40.97
N GLU A 877 -20.93 1.12 39.67
CA GLU A 877 -20.37 2.33 39.05
C GLU A 877 -21.40 3.44 38.95
N TRP A 878 -22.69 3.10 38.69
CA TRP A 878 -23.75 4.08 38.57
C TRP A 878 -23.98 4.83 39.91
N ASP A 879 -23.93 4.12 41.03
CA ASP A 879 -24.04 4.75 42.36
C ASP A 879 -22.90 5.75 42.57
N ALA A 880 -21.68 5.40 42.15
CA ALA A 880 -20.52 6.28 42.26
C ALA A 880 -20.64 7.52 41.33
N VAL A 881 -21.10 7.36 40.12
CA VAL A 881 -21.34 8.45 39.15
C VAL A 881 -22.40 9.42 39.70
N CYS A 882 -23.49 8.91 40.27
CA CYS A 882 -24.55 9.75 40.87
C CYS A 882 -24.07 10.49 42.12
N ALA A 883 -23.15 9.94 42.90
CA ALA A 883 -22.57 10.56 44.08
C ALA A 883 -21.49 11.61 43.78
N ALA A 884 -20.93 11.60 42.60
CA ALA A 884 -19.85 12.52 42.19
C ALA A 884 -20.35 13.96 42.11
N LYS A 885 -19.64 14.91 42.77
CA LYS A 885 -19.98 16.34 42.76
C LYS A 885 -19.25 17.11 41.64
N ASP A 886 -18.14 16.58 41.18
CA ASP A 886 -17.29 17.20 40.15
C ASP A 886 -17.01 16.18 39.08
N LEU A 887 -17.73 16.27 37.95
CA LEU A 887 -17.43 15.47 36.76
C LEU A 887 -16.39 16.21 35.93
N GLN A 888 -15.25 15.58 35.70
CA GLN A 888 -14.26 16.07 34.74
C GLN A 888 -14.74 15.74 33.32
N VAL A 889 -14.84 16.76 32.49
CA VAL A 889 -15.19 16.65 31.08
C VAL A 889 -13.93 17.01 30.30
N PRO A 890 -13.60 16.27 29.19
CA PRO A 890 -12.42 16.55 28.38
C PRO A 890 -12.48 17.94 27.73
#